data_27d7d699fbaaa71f08ad1663492eeb6a
#
_entry.id   27d7d699fbaaa71f08ad1663492eeb6a
#
_cell.length_a   1.000
_cell.length_b   1.000
_cell.length_c   1.000
_cell.angle_alpha   90.00
_cell.angle_beta   90.00
_cell.angle_gamma   90.00
#
_symmetry.space_group_name_H-M   'P 1'
#
loop_
_entity.id
_entity.type
_entity.pdbx_description
1 polymer ?
#
loop_
_entity_poly.entity_id
_entity_poly.type
_entity_poly.pdbx_seq_one_letter_code
_entity_poly.pdbx_strand_id
1 'polypeptide(L)'
;LVDAGVVAVAGAACSGASAGANAVLSAAGIPMISYASSSPVLSDATQYPHFYRIVESDALQGHAAADMIMASGVSNTAVVHMTNAYGSGLADSVAANLDNVCLQLGYDGASTDFQAMVQAVSDSGCDSVFLGSYASDGAMIVEAMAAMGATIPIFSADGMAGSAALNAYTNRAVANGIQVTMPTAQIGSWDPYGFVATCDSSSICQNGIFTSEAYDAVMILGHAAMMEDGANMHTNIPMVGDSYDGVSGTINWNSQGDAILPYDVCTFHHIPGYGDYFNCNMRWEGEGNGIGYAEFTGATIKIGFLNDATGSIGVYANGFVAASQIAMSSVNTVAYNSGVRFEIVYADSGCDYAMAGAAAQTLVDAGVWGVVGAACSVASMGANAVLSEAGIPQVSYASSSPALSDATSYPSFYRVVPSDGFQGSVIAEVMTADSQDNVAVIHLSNTYGLGVADAFVANMDSASICTQIGYEDTTNDFTSIVSTVVSEGCTSAMLVSYAVDGAALIEELALQGFSGAVYGADGIAEVGLAADMADKSLLDGVIATKPATLGGMTASSVFFAAQCLANPDCAGGIYTAEAYDAVSIVAFAAFTYLSTPGITKDLAIAATGNGWDGASGAINFMSNGDVPPHGFCIGEFSHDAGTDTVSYDCSRNWDPVNGIF
;
A
#
# COMPACT_ATOMS: atom_id res chain seq x y z
N LEU A 1 -6.84 11.93 -47.54
CA LEU A 1 -8.08 12.50 -46.96
C LEU A 1 -8.62 13.63 -47.85
N VAL A 2 -7.77 14.59 -48.28
CA VAL A 2 -8.20 15.68 -49.21
C VAL A 2 -8.84 15.10 -50.47
N ASP A 3 -8.18 14.14 -51.12
CA ASP A 3 -8.70 13.49 -52.36
C ASP A 3 -9.96 12.65 -52.09
N ALA A 4 -10.19 12.25 -50.82
CA ALA A 4 -11.41 11.54 -50.44
C ALA A 4 -12.59 12.47 -50.17
N GLY A 5 -12.39 13.79 -50.25
CA GLY A 5 -13.44 14.79 -50.06
C GLY A 5 -13.96 14.92 -48.62
N VAL A 6 -13.13 14.68 -47.60
CA VAL A 6 -13.52 14.86 -46.21
C VAL A 6 -13.72 16.33 -45.92
N VAL A 7 -14.70 16.67 -45.07
CA VAL A 7 -15.03 18.05 -44.70
C VAL A 7 -14.29 18.53 -43.45
N ALA A 8 -13.80 17.60 -42.61
CA ALA A 8 -12.96 17.85 -41.44
C ALA A 8 -12.22 16.59 -41.03
N VAL A 9 -11.23 16.69 -40.12
CA VAL A 9 -10.39 15.59 -39.69
C VAL A 9 -10.30 15.55 -38.14
N ALA A 10 -10.56 14.40 -37.52
CA ALA A 10 -10.20 14.11 -36.16
C ALA A 10 -8.77 13.51 -36.11
N GLY A 11 -7.90 14.08 -35.31
CA GLY A 11 -6.50 13.69 -35.21
C GLY A 11 -5.54 14.82 -35.60
N ALA A 12 -4.22 14.53 -35.59
CA ALA A 12 -3.57 13.33 -35.17
C ALA A 12 -3.31 13.33 -33.65
N ALA A 13 -2.81 12.22 -33.10
CA ALA A 13 -2.41 12.17 -31.70
C ALA A 13 -1.05 12.88 -31.45
N CYS A 14 -0.06 12.63 -32.32
CA CYS A 14 1.28 13.20 -32.14
C CYS A 14 1.37 14.62 -32.72
N SER A 15 1.96 15.55 -31.96
CA SER A 15 2.07 16.96 -32.32
C SER A 15 2.77 17.20 -33.67
N GLY A 16 3.86 16.47 -33.94
CA GLY A 16 4.55 16.55 -35.25
C GLY A 16 3.69 16.07 -36.41
N ALA A 17 2.87 15.04 -36.19
CA ALA A 17 1.93 14.54 -37.22
C ALA A 17 0.79 15.53 -37.47
N SER A 18 0.26 16.16 -36.42
CA SER A 18 -0.75 17.23 -36.54
C SER A 18 -0.22 18.45 -37.28
N ALA A 19 1.01 18.90 -36.98
CA ALA A 19 1.66 19.98 -37.70
C ALA A 19 1.79 19.69 -39.21
N GLY A 20 2.28 18.47 -39.56
CA GLY A 20 2.40 18.04 -40.93
C GLY A 20 1.04 17.89 -41.65
N ALA A 21 0.02 17.36 -40.94
CA ALA A 21 -1.32 17.20 -41.49
C ALA A 21 -1.99 18.58 -41.70
N ASN A 22 -1.89 19.50 -40.74
CA ASN A 22 -2.47 20.82 -40.83
C ASN A 22 -1.93 21.58 -42.05
N ALA A 23 -0.61 21.51 -42.34
CA ALA A 23 -0.01 22.16 -43.53
C ALA A 23 -0.71 21.75 -44.86
N VAL A 24 -1.21 20.53 -44.95
CA VAL A 24 -1.93 20.04 -46.16
C VAL A 24 -3.42 20.37 -46.05
N LEU A 25 -4.03 20.11 -44.92
CA LEU A 25 -5.48 20.27 -44.71
C LEU A 25 -5.91 21.72 -44.74
N SER A 26 -5.17 22.63 -44.13
CA SER A 26 -5.48 24.06 -44.11
C SER A 26 -5.38 24.68 -45.49
N ALA A 27 -4.41 24.24 -46.35
CA ALA A 27 -4.31 24.65 -47.74
C ALA A 27 -5.52 24.19 -48.58
N ALA A 28 -6.19 23.10 -48.16
CA ALA A 28 -7.42 22.61 -48.77
C ALA A 28 -8.69 23.17 -48.14
N GLY A 29 -8.58 24.03 -47.14
CA GLY A 29 -9.71 24.58 -46.37
C GLY A 29 -10.40 23.56 -45.48
N ILE A 30 -9.70 22.52 -45.00
CA ILE A 30 -10.22 21.44 -44.17
C ILE A 30 -9.74 21.65 -42.74
N PRO A 31 -10.62 21.94 -41.75
CA PRO A 31 -10.25 22.06 -40.33
C PRO A 31 -9.96 20.69 -39.72
N MET A 32 -9.20 20.72 -38.61
CA MET A 32 -8.90 19.50 -37.86
C MET A 32 -9.01 19.74 -36.35
N ILE A 33 -9.43 18.68 -35.63
CA ILE A 33 -9.44 18.63 -34.16
C ILE A 33 -8.51 17.51 -33.72
N SER A 34 -7.43 17.84 -33.02
CA SER A 34 -6.59 16.84 -32.36
C SER A 34 -7.14 16.48 -30.98
N TYR A 35 -7.05 15.20 -30.65
CA TYR A 35 -7.46 14.69 -29.35
C TYR A 35 -6.29 14.49 -28.36
N ALA A 36 -5.03 14.72 -28.81
CA ALA A 36 -3.85 14.47 -27.97
C ALA A 36 -2.61 15.31 -28.30
N SER A 37 -2.63 16.14 -29.36
CA SER A 37 -1.47 16.96 -29.73
C SER A 37 -1.36 18.20 -28.86
N SER A 38 -0.40 18.22 -27.94
CA SER A 38 -0.26 19.23 -26.89
C SER A 38 0.84 20.28 -27.13
N SER A 39 1.74 20.09 -28.13
CA SER A 39 2.87 21.04 -28.38
C SER A 39 2.43 22.51 -28.45
N PRO A 40 3.15 23.42 -27.76
CA PRO A 40 2.84 24.86 -27.77
C PRO A 40 2.92 25.50 -29.16
N VAL A 41 3.71 24.96 -30.07
CA VAL A 41 3.83 25.51 -31.43
C VAL A 41 2.51 25.46 -32.20
N LEU A 42 1.63 24.52 -31.87
CA LEU A 42 0.31 24.35 -32.51
C LEU A 42 -0.69 25.45 -32.11
N SER A 43 -0.42 26.23 -31.06
CA SER A 43 -1.22 27.39 -30.65
C SER A 43 -1.02 28.63 -31.55
N ASP A 44 -0.05 28.60 -32.47
CA ASP A 44 0.10 29.68 -33.46
C ASP A 44 -0.94 29.53 -34.60
N ALA A 45 -2.09 30.13 -34.42
CA ALA A 45 -3.18 30.10 -35.40
C ALA A 45 -2.80 30.74 -36.76
N THR A 46 -1.71 31.48 -36.87
CA THR A 46 -1.17 32.00 -38.12
C THR A 46 -0.45 30.90 -38.90
N GLN A 47 0.32 30.09 -38.19
CA GLN A 47 1.07 28.98 -38.76
C GLN A 47 0.20 27.72 -38.93
N TYR A 48 -0.75 27.49 -38.01
CA TYR A 48 -1.64 26.34 -38.00
C TYR A 48 -3.10 26.78 -38.02
N PRO A 49 -3.60 27.36 -39.11
CA PRO A 49 -4.95 27.86 -39.20
C PRO A 49 -5.97 26.70 -39.15
N HIS A 50 -7.13 26.94 -38.50
CA HIS A 50 -8.21 25.96 -38.34
C HIS A 50 -7.80 24.65 -37.63
N PHE A 51 -6.78 24.75 -36.76
CA PHE A 51 -6.39 23.70 -35.83
C PHE A 51 -7.11 23.94 -34.49
N TYR A 52 -7.70 22.88 -33.98
CA TYR A 52 -8.32 22.82 -32.66
C TYR A 52 -7.80 21.60 -31.92
N ARG A 53 -7.85 21.61 -30.60
CA ARG A 53 -7.51 20.43 -29.79
C ARG A 53 -8.40 20.31 -28.55
N ILE A 54 -8.66 19.07 -28.14
CA ILE A 54 -9.45 18.74 -26.95
C ILE A 54 -8.57 18.73 -25.69
N VAL A 55 -7.25 18.66 -25.88
CA VAL A 55 -6.24 18.72 -24.81
C VAL A 55 -5.64 20.12 -24.71
N GLU A 56 -5.08 20.45 -23.57
CA GLU A 56 -4.39 21.72 -23.37
C GLU A 56 -3.01 21.79 -24.05
N SER A 57 -2.45 22.98 -24.02
CA SER A 57 -1.09 23.23 -24.48
C SER A 57 -0.05 22.78 -23.45
N ASP A 58 1.05 22.18 -23.90
CA ASP A 58 2.24 21.90 -23.06
C ASP A 58 2.84 23.17 -22.42
N ALA A 59 2.45 24.35 -22.85
CA ALA A 59 2.81 25.59 -22.16
C ALA A 59 2.23 25.61 -20.74
N LEU A 60 0.98 25.15 -20.56
CA LEU A 60 0.36 25.01 -19.25
C LEU A 60 0.79 23.72 -18.56
N GLN A 61 0.90 22.61 -19.29
CA GLN A 61 1.39 21.34 -18.73
C GLN A 61 2.79 21.48 -18.14
N GLY A 62 3.69 22.20 -18.81
CA GLY A 62 5.03 22.45 -18.30
C GLY A 62 5.03 23.24 -17.01
N HIS A 63 4.09 24.18 -16.85
CA HIS A 63 3.89 24.88 -15.57
C HIS A 63 3.39 23.91 -14.47
N ALA A 64 2.36 23.10 -14.77
CA ALA A 64 1.85 22.10 -13.84
C ALA A 64 2.95 21.08 -13.44
N ALA A 65 3.77 20.65 -14.39
CA ALA A 65 4.88 19.75 -14.12
C ALA A 65 5.98 20.39 -13.26
N ALA A 66 6.29 21.66 -13.49
CA ALA A 66 7.25 22.40 -12.65
C ALA A 66 6.73 22.55 -11.21
N ASP A 67 5.46 22.91 -11.03
CA ASP A 67 4.81 22.98 -9.70
C ASP A 67 4.82 21.61 -9.01
N MET A 68 4.55 20.51 -9.73
CA MET A 68 4.63 19.12 -9.22
C MET A 68 6.05 18.81 -8.72
N ILE A 69 7.07 19.14 -9.49
CA ILE A 69 8.46 18.92 -9.15
C ILE A 69 8.84 19.72 -7.90
N MET A 70 8.51 21.01 -7.86
CA MET A 70 8.80 21.88 -6.71
C MET A 70 8.07 21.44 -5.45
N ALA A 71 6.81 21.00 -5.57
CA ALA A 71 6.02 20.48 -4.43
C ALA A 71 6.63 19.21 -3.82
N SER A 72 7.42 18.44 -4.57
CA SER A 72 8.13 17.26 -4.05
C SER A 72 9.36 17.59 -3.18
N GLY A 73 9.76 18.85 -3.11
CA GLY A 73 10.87 19.32 -2.28
C GLY A 73 12.25 19.14 -2.90
N VAL A 74 12.36 18.76 -4.17
CA VAL A 74 13.64 18.70 -4.90
C VAL A 74 14.10 20.11 -5.33
N SER A 75 15.40 20.27 -5.55
CA SER A 75 16.00 21.60 -5.76
C SER A 75 16.70 21.76 -7.11
N ASN A 76 17.14 20.66 -7.72
CA ASN A 76 17.94 20.66 -8.94
C ASN A 76 17.46 19.58 -9.90
N THR A 77 16.71 19.96 -10.94
CA THR A 77 16.11 18.99 -11.87
C THR A 77 16.90 18.89 -13.17
N ALA A 78 17.23 17.68 -13.59
CA ALA A 78 17.64 17.41 -14.98
C ALA A 78 16.39 17.33 -15.86
N VAL A 79 16.40 18.03 -16.99
CA VAL A 79 15.33 17.97 -18.00
C VAL A 79 15.83 17.17 -19.19
N VAL A 80 15.32 15.97 -19.37
CA VAL A 80 15.66 15.06 -20.45
C VAL A 80 14.45 14.91 -21.37
N HIS A 81 14.65 15.07 -22.68
CA HIS A 81 13.51 15.08 -23.58
C HIS A 81 13.82 14.53 -24.99
N MET A 82 12.81 14.01 -25.65
CA MET A 82 12.89 13.71 -27.07
C MET A 82 12.98 14.99 -27.90
N THR A 83 13.85 15.01 -28.94
CA THR A 83 14.05 16.16 -29.82
C THR A 83 13.00 16.22 -30.93
N ASN A 84 11.72 16.18 -30.56
CA ASN A 84 10.59 16.38 -31.46
C ASN A 84 9.72 17.56 -30.99
N ALA A 85 8.65 17.88 -31.72
CA ALA A 85 7.81 19.03 -31.40
C ALA A 85 7.14 18.93 -30.03
N TYR A 86 6.78 17.70 -29.57
CA TYR A 86 6.23 17.45 -28.24
C TYR A 86 7.32 17.60 -27.17
N GLY A 87 8.33 16.74 -27.19
CA GLY A 87 9.34 16.68 -26.14
C GLY A 87 10.11 17.98 -25.95
N SER A 88 10.49 18.68 -27.05
CA SER A 88 11.17 19.96 -26.95
C SER A 88 10.27 21.07 -26.40
N GLY A 89 9.02 21.16 -26.88
CA GLY A 89 8.07 22.18 -26.42
C GLY A 89 7.74 22.05 -24.94
N LEU A 90 7.49 20.81 -24.49
CA LEU A 90 7.24 20.51 -23.08
C LEU A 90 8.47 20.79 -22.20
N ALA A 91 9.65 20.32 -22.62
CA ALA A 91 10.90 20.54 -21.89
C ALA A 91 11.24 22.02 -21.70
N ASP A 92 11.06 22.82 -22.76
CA ASP A 92 11.29 24.28 -22.70
C ASP A 92 10.29 24.94 -21.74
N SER A 93 9.03 24.50 -21.73
CA SER A 93 8.02 25.01 -20.82
C SER A 93 8.32 24.61 -19.35
N VAL A 94 8.69 23.38 -19.08
CA VAL A 94 9.10 22.92 -17.74
C VAL A 94 10.32 23.71 -17.27
N ALA A 95 11.35 23.82 -18.10
CA ALA A 95 12.58 24.52 -17.75
C ALA A 95 12.36 26.01 -17.47
N ALA A 96 11.41 26.64 -18.16
CA ALA A 96 11.07 28.04 -17.95
C ALA A 96 10.35 28.31 -16.61
N ASN A 97 9.73 27.29 -16.02
CA ASN A 97 8.94 27.40 -14.80
C ASN A 97 9.61 26.76 -13.57
N LEU A 98 10.75 26.08 -13.73
CA LEU A 98 11.55 25.55 -12.62
C LEU A 98 12.50 26.62 -12.07
N ASP A 99 12.70 26.63 -10.75
CA ASP A 99 13.66 27.51 -10.09
C ASP A 99 15.10 27.21 -10.52
N ASN A 100 15.43 25.93 -10.74
CA ASN A 100 16.77 25.53 -11.15
C ASN A 100 16.76 24.25 -12.02
N VAL A 101 17.35 24.38 -13.21
CA VAL A 101 17.63 23.29 -14.14
C VAL A 101 19.13 23.04 -14.15
N CYS A 102 19.57 21.91 -13.58
CA CYS A 102 20.98 21.55 -13.49
C CYS A 102 21.55 21.03 -14.82
N LEU A 103 20.68 20.44 -15.65
CA LEU A 103 21.06 19.83 -16.93
C LEU A 103 19.84 19.78 -17.85
N GLN A 104 20.02 20.10 -19.13
CA GLN A 104 19.00 19.86 -20.16
C GLN A 104 19.62 19.06 -21.31
N LEU A 105 19.04 17.90 -21.63
CA LEU A 105 19.53 16.98 -22.66
C LEU A 105 18.41 16.52 -23.58
N GLY A 106 18.64 16.70 -24.90
CA GLY A 106 17.78 16.14 -25.93
C GLY A 106 18.33 14.83 -26.50
N TYR A 107 17.44 13.88 -26.83
CA TYR A 107 17.78 12.65 -27.52
C TYR A 107 16.91 12.44 -28.76
N ASP A 108 17.42 11.67 -29.74
CA ASP A 108 16.67 11.29 -30.93
C ASP A 108 15.70 10.14 -30.60
N GLY A 109 14.47 10.22 -31.07
CA GLY A 109 13.44 9.18 -30.86
C GLY A 109 13.77 7.80 -31.44
N ALA A 110 14.81 7.69 -32.29
CA ALA A 110 15.35 6.41 -32.75
C ALA A 110 16.42 5.83 -31.80
N SER A 111 16.79 6.54 -30.73
CA SER A 111 17.77 6.07 -29.76
C SER A 111 17.27 4.85 -28.99
N THR A 112 18.14 3.86 -28.80
CA THR A 112 17.88 2.64 -28.03
C THR A 112 18.91 2.40 -26.93
N ASP A 113 19.93 3.25 -26.84
CA ASP A 113 20.96 3.20 -25.79
C ASP A 113 21.03 4.56 -25.09
N PHE A 114 20.72 4.57 -23.82
CA PHE A 114 20.66 5.76 -22.99
C PHE A 114 21.74 5.82 -21.89
N GLN A 115 22.69 4.88 -21.86
CA GLN A 115 23.70 4.78 -20.80
C GLN A 115 24.53 6.07 -20.65
N ALA A 116 25.00 6.64 -21.76
CA ALA A 116 25.80 7.86 -21.73
C ALA A 116 25.00 9.08 -21.21
N MET A 117 23.71 9.14 -21.54
CA MET A 117 22.82 10.20 -21.07
C MET A 117 22.52 10.06 -19.58
N VAL A 118 22.21 8.85 -19.13
CA VAL A 118 21.98 8.55 -17.69
C VAL A 118 23.23 8.82 -16.88
N GLN A 119 24.43 8.49 -17.40
CA GLN A 119 25.70 8.84 -16.77
C GLN A 119 25.86 10.35 -16.66
N ALA A 120 25.52 11.13 -17.69
CA ALA A 120 25.58 12.59 -17.63
C ALA A 120 24.62 13.16 -16.57
N VAL A 121 23.41 12.60 -16.43
CA VAL A 121 22.48 12.97 -15.34
C VAL A 121 23.09 12.65 -13.98
N SER A 122 23.67 11.47 -13.81
CA SER A 122 24.32 11.06 -12.55
C SER A 122 25.50 11.96 -12.18
N ASP A 123 26.33 12.34 -13.15
CA ASP A 123 27.53 13.17 -12.94
C ASP A 123 27.20 14.66 -12.71
N SER A 124 26.00 15.10 -13.07
CA SER A 124 25.57 16.50 -12.97
C SER A 124 25.30 16.99 -11.56
N GLY A 125 25.06 16.06 -10.61
CA GLY A 125 24.65 16.40 -9.24
C GLY A 125 23.19 16.87 -9.14
N CYS A 126 22.36 16.55 -10.13
CA CYS A 126 20.92 16.77 -10.06
C CYS A 126 20.30 15.84 -9.00
N ASP A 127 19.28 16.33 -8.30
CA ASP A 127 18.55 15.57 -7.27
C ASP A 127 17.21 15.01 -7.78
N SER A 128 16.85 15.29 -9.03
CA SER A 128 15.67 14.77 -9.69
C SER A 128 15.82 14.81 -11.21
N VAL A 129 14.94 14.11 -11.93
CA VAL A 129 14.87 14.15 -13.40
C VAL A 129 13.43 14.30 -13.89
N PHE A 130 13.21 15.18 -14.85
CA PHE A 130 11.98 15.26 -15.65
C PHE A 130 12.23 14.64 -17.03
N LEU A 131 11.29 13.76 -17.47
CA LEU A 131 11.35 13.10 -18.76
C LEU A 131 10.23 13.59 -19.68
N GLY A 132 10.58 14.38 -20.69
CA GLY A 132 9.71 14.77 -21.81
C GLY A 132 9.73 13.69 -22.89
N SER A 133 9.19 12.51 -22.58
CA SER A 133 9.35 11.24 -23.31
C SER A 133 8.00 10.58 -23.58
N TYR A 134 7.97 9.62 -24.51
CA TYR A 134 6.86 8.68 -24.62
C TYR A 134 7.12 7.42 -23.78
N ALA A 135 6.09 6.59 -23.62
CA ALA A 135 6.14 5.41 -22.74
C ALA A 135 7.31 4.47 -23.06
N SER A 136 7.59 4.21 -24.35
CA SER A 136 8.61 3.23 -24.77
C SER A 136 10.04 3.68 -24.49
N ASP A 137 10.38 4.90 -24.84
CA ASP A 137 11.71 5.47 -24.64
C ASP A 137 11.91 5.91 -23.19
N GLY A 138 10.87 6.46 -22.55
CA GLY A 138 10.87 6.77 -21.13
C GLY A 138 11.13 5.53 -20.27
N ALA A 139 10.49 4.41 -20.56
CA ALA A 139 10.74 3.15 -19.86
C ALA A 139 12.20 2.68 -19.99
N MET A 140 12.79 2.75 -21.20
CA MET A 140 14.20 2.41 -21.41
C MET A 140 15.15 3.32 -20.61
N ILE A 141 14.85 4.62 -20.52
CA ILE A 141 15.63 5.58 -19.73
C ILE A 141 15.55 5.23 -18.25
N VAL A 142 14.34 4.99 -17.73
CA VAL A 142 14.12 4.64 -16.30
C VAL A 142 14.81 3.32 -15.94
N GLU A 143 14.72 2.30 -16.81
CA GLU A 143 15.41 1.02 -16.61
C GLU A 143 16.94 1.18 -16.64
N ALA A 144 17.48 2.04 -17.53
CA ALA A 144 18.90 2.35 -17.54
C ALA A 144 19.34 3.10 -16.25
N MET A 145 18.52 4.03 -15.74
CA MET A 145 18.77 4.70 -14.47
C MET A 145 18.79 3.70 -13.31
N ALA A 146 17.82 2.81 -13.24
CA ALA A 146 17.75 1.77 -12.22
C ALA A 146 18.94 0.80 -12.30
N ALA A 147 19.35 0.40 -13.50
CA ALA A 147 20.52 -0.47 -13.71
C ALA A 147 21.84 0.17 -13.26
N MET A 148 21.92 1.50 -13.27
CA MET A 148 23.06 2.27 -12.76
C MET A 148 22.94 2.61 -11.26
N GLY A 149 21.88 2.16 -10.59
CA GLY A 149 21.65 2.40 -9.16
C GLY A 149 21.20 3.82 -8.82
N ALA A 150 20.65 4.56 -9.79
CA ALA A 150 20.09 5.89 -9.52
C ALA A 150 18.80 5.78 -8.70
N THR A 151 18.70 6.57 -7.63
CA THR A 151 17.56 6.59 -6.70
C THR A 151 16.85 7.94 -6.64
N ILE A 152 17.19 8.87 -7.55
CA ILE A 152 16.57 10.20 -7.58
C ILE A 152 15.13 10.12 -8.11
N PRO A 153 14.21 10.98 -7.62
CA PRO A 153 12.84 11.08 -8.11
C PRO A 153 12.75 11.31 -9.61
N ILE A 154 11.79 10.66 -10.24
CA ILE A 154 11.52 10.77 -11.67
C ILE A 154 10.14 11.38 -11.87
N PHE A 155 10.07 12.39 -12.71
CA PHE A 155 8.86 13.10 -13.10
C PHE A 155 8.69 13.04 -14.61
N SER A 156 7.45 13.10 -15.07
CA SER A 156 7.13 13.13 -16.50
C SER A 156 5.79 13.80 -16.76
N ALA A 157 5.25 13.62 -17.93
CA ALA A 157 3.99 14.18 -18.39
C ALA A 157 3.13 13.11 -19.09
N ASP A 158 2.07 13.54 -19.76
CA ASP A 158 1.08 12.71 -20.44
C ASP A 158 1.67 11.65 -21.41
N GLY A 159 2.78 11.93 -22.05
CA GLY A 159 3.47 10.98 -22.92
C GLY A 159 3.91 9.68 -22.22
N MET A 160 4.07 9.70 -20.92
CA MET A 160 4.36 8.53 -20.07
C MET A 160 3.19 8.17 -19.15
N ALA A 161 2.03 8.79 -19.29
CA ALA A 161 0.89 8.59 -18.39
C ALA A 161 0.08 7.32 -18.73
N GLY A 162 -0.75 6.90 -17.76
CA GLY A 162 -1.70 5.81 -17.89
C GLY A 162 -1.13 4.42 -17.55
N SER A 163 -2.00 3.53 -17.11
CA SER A 163 -1.62 2.15 -16.76
C SER A 163 -1.04 1.36 -17.95
N ALA A 164 -1.44 1.69 -19.17
CA ALA A 164 -0.90 1.07 -20.39
C ALA A 164 0.60 1.37 -20.61
N ALA A 165 1.10 2.52 -20.11
CA ALA A 165 2.51 2.88 -20.21
C ALA A 165 3.41 1.89 -19.46
N LEU A 166 2.90 1.23 -18.40
CA LEU A 166 3.62 0.19 -17.66
C LEU A 166 3.94 -1.04 -18.51
N ASN A 167 3.24 -1.27 -19.62
CA ASN A 167 3.54 -2.36 -20.53
C ASN A 167 4.86 -2.16 -21.32
N ALA A 168 5.40 -0.94 -21.32
CA ALA A 168 6.70 -0.64 -21.92
C ALA A 168 7.89 -1.11 -21.07
N TYR A 169 7.68 -1.32 -19.76
CA TYR A 169 8.74 -1.75 -18.85
C TYR A 169 8.92 -3.27 -18.87
N THR A 170 10.17 -3.72 -18.92
CA THR A 170 10.55 -5.13 -18.65
C THR A 170 10.49 -5.43 -17.14
N ASN A 171 10.86 -4.46 -16.33
CA ASN A 171 10.73 -4.52 -14.87
C ASN A 171 9.85 -3.36 -14.37
N ARG A 172 8.57 -3.63 -14.18
CA ARG A 172 7.59 -2.60 -13.74
C ARG A 172 7.86 -2.01 -12.37
N ALA A 173 8.59 -2.73 -11.52
CA ALA A 173 8.93 -2.23 -10.18
C ALA A 173 9.76 -0.95 -10.21
N VAL A 174 10.54 -0.70 -11.29
CA VAL A 174 11.34 0.53 -11.42
C VAL A 174 10.49 1.77 -11.72
N ALA A 175 9.25 1.59 -12.16
CA ALA A 175 8.32 2.69 -12.39
C ALA A 175 7.64 3.18 -11.08
N ASN A 176 7.77 2.43 -9.99
CA ASN A 176 7.13 2.77 -8.72
C ASN A 176 7.56 4.15 -8.22
N GLY A 177 6.58 5.01 -7.94
CA GLY A 177 6.82 6.38 -7.46
C GLY A 177 7.06 7.43 -8.56
N ILE A 178 7.08 7.06 -9.85
CA ILE A 178 7.15 8.05 -10.95
C ILE A 178 5.86 8.88 -10.93
N GLN A 179 6.01 10.21 -10.90
CA GLN A 179 4.89 11.14 -10.97
C GLN A 179 4.80 11.75 -12.36
N VAL A 180 3.57 11.88 -12.86
CA VAL A 180 3.30 12.47 -14.16
C VAL A 180 2.13 13.45 -14.11
N THR A 181 2.18 14.48 -14.91
CA THR A 181 1.01 15.33 -15.18
C THR A 181 0.26 14.80 -16.40
N MET A 182 -1.06 14.80 -16.34
CA MET A 182 -1.92 14.48 -17.48
C MET A 182 -3.18 15.35 -17.45
N PRO A 183 -3.80 15.63 -18.61
CA PRO A 183 -5.09 16.31 -18.64
C PRO A 183 -6.08 15.59 -17.72
N THR A 184 -6.83 16.35 -16.94
CA THR A 184 -7.83 15.79 -16.04
C THR A 184 -8.92 15.08 -16.83
N ALA A 185 -9.06 13.77 -16.62
CA ALA A 185 -10.21 13.03 -17.10
C ALA A 185 -11.44 13.44 -16.26
N GLN A 186 -12.12 14.50 -16.66
CA GLN A 186 -13.44 14.80 -16.13
C GLN A 186 -14.41 13.86 -16.84
N ILE A 187 -15.11 13.02 -16.08
CA ILE A 187 -16.28 12.33 -16.63
C ILE A 187 -17.32 13.43 -16.83
N GLY A 188 -17.52 13.83 -18.07
CA GLY A 188 -18.57 14.80 -18.42
C GLY A 188 -19.93 14.25 -18.02
N SER A 189 -20.84 15.14 -17.71
CA SER A 189 -22.20 14.76 -17.28
C SER A 189 -23.05 14.20 -18.44
N TRP A 190 -22.57 14.33 -19.67
CA TRP A 190 -23.33 13.98 -20.87
C TRP A 190 -22.69 12.85 -21.68
N ASP A 191 -23.19 11.64 -21.48
CA ASP A 191 -22.86 10.44 -22.25
C ASP A 191 -24.13 9.79 -22.85
N PRO A 192 -24.78 10.46 -23.82
CA PRO A 192 -26.09 10.03 -24.33
C PRO A 192 -26.03 8.73 -25.12
N TYR A 193 -24.84 8.29 -25.53
CA TYR A 193 -24.64 7.09 -26.34
C TYR A 193 -23.94 5.96 -25.60
N GLY A 194 -23.68 6.10 -24.28
CA GLY A 194 -23.12 5.06 -23.43
C GLY A 194 -21.66 4.74 -23.77
N PHE A 195 -20.87 5.76 -24.12
CA PHE A 195 -19.44 5.59 -24.41
C PHE A 195 -18.69 5.01 -23.20
N VAL A 196 -18.92 5.54 -22.00
CA VAL A 196 -18.24 5.12 -20.77
C VAL A 196 -18.47 3.61 -20.54
N ALA A 197 -19.72 3.16 -20.55
CA ALA A 197 -20.05 1.74 -20.38
C ALA A 197 -19.46 0.85 -21.49
N THR A 198 -19.40 1.35 -22.72
CA THR A 198 -18.82 0.64 -23.86
C THR A 198 -17.31 0.55 -23.73
N CYS A 199 -16.65 1.65 -23.35
CA CYS A 199 -15.21 1.72 -23.13
C CYS A 199 -14.78 0.80 -21.98
N ASP A 200 -15.51 0.82 -20.85
CA ASP A 200 -15.26 -0.03 -19.69
C ASP A 200 -15.37 -1.53 -20.01
N SER A 201 -16.16 -1.89 -20.99
CA SER A 201 -16.25 -3.27 -21.48
C SER A 201 -15.09 -3.71 -22.36
N SER A 202 -14.22 -2.78 -22.78
CA SER A 202 -13.07 -3.00 -23.66
C SER A 202 -11.76 -2.72 -22.95
N SER A 203 -10.94 -3.74 -22.71
CA SER A 203 -9.63 -3.59 -22.06
C SER A 203 -8.67 -2.63 -22.79
N ILE A 204 -8.85 -2.47 -24.11
CA ILE A 204 -8.04 -1.54 -24.92
C ILE A 204 -8.50 -0.10 -24.66
N CYS A 205 -9.80 0.15 -24.64
CA CYS A 205 -10.34 1.47 -24.39
C CYS A 205 -10.15 1.92 -22.94
N GLN A 206 -10.50 1.07 -22.00
CA GLN A 206 -10.40 1.34 -20.55
C GLN A 206 -8.97 1.72 -20.09
N ASN A 207 -7.95 1.10 -20.68
CA ASN A 207 -6.56 1.36 -20.34
C ASN A 207 -5.87 2.38 -21.28
N GLY A 208 -6.58 2.92 -22.25
CA GLY A 208 -6.07 3.94 -23.16
C GLY A 208 -6.13 5.33 -22.57
N ILE A 209 -5.15 6.18 -22.88
CA ILE A 209 -5.20 7.63 -22.63
C ILE A 209 -5.88 8.33 -23.83
N PHE A 210 -6.52 9.47 -23.60
CA PHE A 210 -7.18 10.29 -24.63
C PHE A 210 -8.31 9.58 -25.39
N THR A 211 -8.93 8.54 -24.82
CA THR A 211 -10.03 7.80 -25.46
C THR A 211 -11.34 8.62 -25.44
N SER A 212 -11.62 9.31 -24.34
CA SER A 212 -12.73 10.26 -24.20
C SER A 212 -12.58 11.47 -25.11
N GLU A 213 -11.36 12.01 -25.18
CA GLU A 213 -11.02 13.15 -26.04
C GLU A 213 -11.16 12.78 -27.53
N ALA A 214 -10.76 11.57 -27.90
CA ALA A 214 -10.92 11.08 -29.27
C ALA A 214 -12.41 10.94 -29.65
N TYR A 215 -13.23 10.45 -28.70
CA TYR A 215 -14.67 10.37 -28.88
C TYR A 215 -15.27 11.77 -29.05
N ASP A 216 -14.97 12.72 -28.17
CA ASP A 216 -15.52 14.07 -28.24
C ASP A 216 -15.06 14.83 -29.48
N ALA A 217 -13.81 14.66 -29.92
CA ALA A 217 -13.34 15.24 -31.17
C ALA A 217 -14.22 14.80 -32.36
N VAL A 218 -14.55 13.51 -32.44
CA VAL A 218 -15.42 12.98 -33.49
C VAL A 218 -16.85 13.47 -33.35
N MET A 219 -17.37 13.55 -32.12
CA MET A 219 -18.74 14.03 -31.85
C MET A 219 -18.91 15.50 -32.22
N ILE A 220 -17.95 16.36 -31.85
CA ILE A 220 -17.97 17.79 -32.24
C ILE A 220 -17.96 17.95 -33.75
N LEU A 221 -17.08 17.20 -34.45
CA LEU A 221 -17.04 17.25 -35.92
C LEU A 221 -18.34 16.74 -36.54
N GLY A 222 -18.94 15.68 -36.00
CA GLY A 222 -20.22 15.16 -36.46
C GLY A 222 -21.36 16.17 -36.27
N HIS A 223 -21.45 16.78 -35.12
CA HIS A 223 -22.46 17.82 -34.85
C HIS A 223 -22.26 19.06 -35.74
N ALA A 224 -21.00 19.52 -35.90
CA ALA A 224 -20.68 20.64 -36.77
C ALA A 224 -21.04 20.37 -38.24
N ALA A 225 -20.83 19.12 -38.71
CA ALA A 225 -21.18 18.70 -40.07
C ALA A 225 -22.69 18.60 -40.31
N MET A 226 -23.50 18.38 -39.28
CA MET A 226 -24.97 18.40 -39.36
C MET A 226 -25.56 19.83 -39.42
N MET A 227 -24.76 20.84 -39.05
CA MET A 227 -25.19 22.25 -39.19
C MET A 227 -25.01 22.71 -40.63
N GLU A 228 -26.07 23.27 -41.21
CA GLU A 228 -26.05 23.86 -42.58
C GLU A 228 -25.40 22.98 -43.64
N ASP A 229 -25.69 21.66 -43.61
CA ASP A 229 -25.11 20.62 -44.50
C ASP A 229 -23.57 20.56 -44.50
N GLY A 230 -22.90 20.99 -43.45
CA GLY A 230 -21.45 21.00 -43.30
C GLY A 230 -20.72 22.05 -44.20
N ALA A 231 -21.44 22.99 -44.79
CA ALA A 231 -20.86 23.95 -45.72
C ALA A 231 -19.84 24.92 -45.09
N ASN A 232 -19.95 25.16 -43.77
CA ASN A 232 -19.15 26.16 -43.05
C ASN A 232 -18.43 25.54 -41.80
N MET A 233 -17.72 24.45 -41.96
CA MET A 233 -17.05 23.76 -40.86
C MET A 233 -16.17 24.70 -40.00
N HIS A 234 -15.52 25.69 -40.62
CA HIS A 234 -14.70 26.68 -39.86
C HIS A 234 -15.49 27.51 -38.87
N THR A 235 -16.78 27.77 -39.13
CA THR A 235 -17.68 28.50 -38.23
C THR A 235 -18.38 27.52 -37.28
N ASN A 236 -18.79 26.36 -37.80
CA ASN A 236 -19.60 25.41 -37.06
C ASN A 236 -18.82 24.74 -35.94
N ILE A 237 -17.53 24.39 -36.15
CA ILE A 237 -16.69 23.74 -35.15
C ILE A 237 -16.57 24.59 -33.87
N PRO A 238 -16.16 25.88 -33.92
CA PRO A 238 -16.15 26.72 -32.72
C PRO A 238 -17.52 26.88 -32.05
N MET A 239 -18.61 26.97 -32.85
CA MET A 239 -19.95 27.09 -32.29
C MET A 239 -20.43 25.84 -31.55
N VAL A 240 -20.06 24.65 -32.01
CA VAL A 240 -20.40 23.39 -31.35
C VAL A 240 -19.48 23.12 -30.16
N GLY A 241 -18.18 23.41 -30.29
CA GLY A 241 -17.19 23.05 -29.30
C GLY A 241 -17.04 24.06 -28.15
N ASP A 242 -17.58 25.26 -28.27
CA ASP A 242 -17.58 26.21 -27.16
C ASP A 242 -18.64 25.83 -26.13
N SER A 243 -18.19 25.57 -24.89
CA SER A 243 -19.04 25.04 -23.81
C SER A 243 -19.67 23.67 -24.16
N TYR A 244 -18.96 22.86 -24.97
CA TYR A 244 -19.37 21.48 -25.26
C TYR A 244 -19.23 20.61 -24.01
N ASP A 245 -20.34 20.08 -23.51
CA ASP A 245 -20.35 19.13 -22.40
C ASP A 245 -20.14 17.71 -22.95
N GLY A 246 -18.88 17.30 -23.08
CA GLY A 246 -18.47 16.02 -23.63
C GLY A 246 -18.22 14.95 -22.59
N VAL A 247 -17.83 13.77 -23.03
CA VAL A 247 -17.41 12.66 -22.15
C VAL A 247 -16.09 12.98 -21.47
N SER A 248 -15.18 13.71 -22.13
CA SER A 248 -13.91 14.18 -21.57
C SER A 248 -14.07 15.39 -20.64
N GLY A 249 -15.26 15.91 -20.47
CA GLY A 249 -15.57 17.10 -19.67
C GLY A 249 -16.10 18.27 -20.50
N THR A 250 -16.26 19.43 -19.87
CA THR A 250 -16.71 20.64 -20.57
C THR A 250 -15.55 21.26 -21.34
N ILE A 251 -15.63 21.24 -22.67
CA ILE A 251 -14.63 21.80 -23.55
C ILE A 251 -14.92 23.28 -23.78
N ASN A 252 -13.92 24.13 -23.57
CA ASN A 252 -13.94 25.54 -23.92
C ASN A 252 -12.63 25.85 -24.65
N TRP A 253 -12.73 26.46 -25.81
CA TRP A 253 -11.55 26.84 -26.57
C TRP A 253 -11.18 28.32 -26.36
N ASN A 254 -9.89 28.57 -26.23
CA ASN A 254 -9.36 29.92 -26.32
C ASN A 254 -9.34 30.40 -27.79
N SER A 255 -8.87 31.62 -28.01
CA SER A 255 -8.81 32.21 -29.36
C SER A 255 -7.81 31.50 -30.31
N GLN A 256 -6.96 30.63 -29.78
CA GLN A 256 -5.99 29.83 -30.52
C GLN A 256 -6.52 28.44 -30.89
N GLY A 257 -7.69 28.02 -30.37
CA GLY A 257 -8.25 26.69 -30.56
C GLY A 257 -7.73 25.66 -29.55
N ASP A 258 -7.10 26.11 -28.46
CA ASP A 258 -6.64 25.26 -27.36
C ASP A 258 -7.74 25.08 -26.32
N ALA A 259 -7.96 23.87 -25.84
CA ALA A 259 -8.82 23.61 -24.71
C ALA A 259 -8.22 24.17 -23.40
N ILE A 260 -9.08 24.46 -22.43
CA ILE A 260 -8.70 24.97 -21.10
C ILE A 260 -9.24 23.96 -20.07
N LEU A 261 -8.38 23.06 -19.60
CA LEU A 261 -8.70 22.02 -18.64
C LEU A 261 -7.66 22.02 -17.51
N PRO A 262 -7.97 21.55 -16.30
CA PRO A 262 -6.97 21.33 -15.25
C PRO A 262 -6.10 20.11 -15.55
N TYR A 263 -4.97 19.99 -14.83
CA TYR A 263 -4.09 18.82 -14.90
C TYR A 263 -4.20 17.99 -13.63
N ASP A 264 -4.34 16.69 -13.78
CA ASP A 264 -4.16 15.75 -12.69
C ASP A 264 -2.67 15.41 -12.54
N VAL A 265 -2.25 15.23 -11.29
CA VAL A 265 -0.94 14.69 -10.95
C VAL A 265 -1.13 13.25 -10.50
N CYS A 266 -0.55 12.36 -11.27
CA CYS A 266 -0.72 10.93 -11.10
C CYS A 266 0.60 10.26 -10.73
N THR A 267 0.52 9.16 -9.97
CA THR A 267 1.70 8.38 -9.56
C THR A 267 1.55 6.94 -10.01
N PHE A 268 2.63 6.35 -10.53
CA PHE A 268 2.70 4.92 -10.76
C PHE A 268 3.01 4.19 -9.45
N HIS A 269 2.27 3.13 -9.19
CA HIS A 269 2.49 2.23 -8.07
C HIS A 269 2.63 0.80 -8.57
N HIS A 270 3.74 0.17 -8.22
CA HIS A 270 3.91 -1.27 -8.34
C HIS A 270 3.78 -1.87 -6.96
N ILE A 271 2.67 -2.57 -6.70
CA ILE A 271 2.42 -3.20 -5.41
C ILE A 271 2.52 -4.71 -5.62
N PRO A 272 3.63 -5.34 -5.17
CA PRO A 272 3.83 -6.77 -5.32
C PRO A 272 2.65 -7.56 -4.71
N GLY A 273 2.16 -8.56 -5.44
CA GLY A 273 0.97 -9.34 -5.05
C GLY A 273 -0.38 -8.71 -5.42
N TYR A 274 -0.44 -7.38 -5.62
CA TYR A 274 -1.68 -6.65 -5.97
C TYR A 274 -1.69 -6.12 -7.39
N GLY A 275 -0.52 -5.92 -8.00
CA GLY A 275 -0.41 -5.45 -9.38
C GLY A 275 0.09 -4.01 -9.52
N ASP A 276 -0.18 -3.46 -10.69
CA ASP A 276 0.25 -2.13 -11.10
C ASP A 276 -0.93 -1.17 -11.09
N TYR A 277 -0.74 0.01 -10.50
CA TYR A 277 -1.77 1.04 -10.37
C TYR A 277 -1.24 2.37 -10.85
N PHE A 278 -2.14 3.15 -11.46
CA PHE A 278 -1.88 4.51 -11.86
C PHE A 278 -2.90 5.41 -11.15
N ASN A 279 -2.45 6.14 -10.15
CA ASN A 279 -3.31 6.84 -9.21
C ASN A 279 -3.19 8.36 -9.36
N CYS A 280 -4.31 9.04 -9.68
CA CYS A 280 -4.41 10.48 -9.90
C CYS A 280 -5.13 11.14 -8.71
N ASN A 281 -4.45 11.30 -7.60
CA ASN A 281 -5.01 11.83 -6.36
C ASN A 281 -4.67 13.30 -6.06
N MET A 282 -3.92 13.94 -6.93
CA MET A 282 -3.58 15.36 -6.83
C MET A 282 -3.98 16.07 -8.12
N ARG A 283 -4.22 17.36 -8.02
CA ARG A 283 -4.61 18.21 -9.15
C ARG A 283 -3.87 19.51 -9.11
N TRP A 284 -3.46 19.99 -10.27
CA TRP A 284 -2.98 21.34 -10.45
C TRP A 284 -4.15 22.30 -10.69
N GLU A 285 -4.31 23.28 -9.81
CA GLU A 285 -5.45 24.21 -9.79
C GLU A 285 -5.19 25.50 -10.58
N GLY A 286 -4.11 25.53 -11.36
CA GLY A 286 -3.70 26.68 -12.15
C GLY A 286 -2.60 27.53 -11.53
N GLU A 287 -2.10 28.50 -12.31
CA GLU A 287 -1.02 29.38 -11.90
C GLU A 287 -1.34 30.10 -10.58
N GLY A 288 -0.42 29.99 -9.61
CA GLY A 288 -0.51 30.63 -8.30
C GLY A 288 -1.36 29.87 -7.26
N ASN A 289 -2.06 28.80 -7.65
CA ASN A 289 -2.79 27.93 -6.73
C ASN A 289 -2.01 26.64 -6.40
N GLY A 290 -1.05 26.28 -7.24
CA GLY A 290 -0.17 25.13 -7.04
C GLY A 290 -0.88 23.77 -7.17
N ILE A 291 -0.28 22.75 -6.51
CA ILE A 291 -0.82 21.38 -6.48
C ILE A 291 -1.65 21.18 -5.21
N GLY A 292 -2.89 20.80 -5.36
CA GLY A 292 -3.80 20.39 -4.29
C GLY A 292 -4.18 18.91 -4.39
N TYR A 293 -4.77 18.37 -3.33
CA TYR A 293 -5.43 17.06 -3.44
C TYR A 293 -6.71 17.22 -4.24
N ALA A 294 -6.92 16.35 -5.21
CA ALA A 294 -8.19 16.29 -5.94
C ALA A 294 -9.34 16.03 -4.96
N GLU A 295 -10.45 16.74 -5.11
CA GLU A 295 -11.63 16.51 -4.28
C GLU A 295 -12.16 15.09 -4.55
N PHE A 296 -12.12 14.23 -3.52
CA PHE A 296 -12.61 12.87 -3.63
C PHE A 296 -14.13 12.86 -3.54
N THR A 297 -14.80 12.57 -4.63
CA THR A 297 -16.27 12.55 -4.72
C THR A 297 -16.88 11.16 -4.53
N GLY A 298 -16.05 10.13 -4.31
CA GLY A 298 -16.47 8.75 -4.13
C GLY A 298 -16.94 8.40 -2.72
N ALA A 299 -17.16 7.10 -2.47
CA ALA A 299 -17.59 6.60 -1.17
C ALA A 299 -16.41 6.44 -0.21
N THR A 300 -16.49 7.02 0.99
CA THR A 300 -15.54 6.77 2.07
C THR A 300 -16.03 5.65 2.96
N ILE A 301 -15.21 4.59 3.12
CA ILE A 301 -15.47 3.45 4.01
C ILE A 301 -14.52 3.54 5.20
N LYS A 302 -15.09 3.48 6.39
CA LYS A 302 -14.31 3.47 7.63
C LYS A 302 -14.00 2.06 8.07
N ILE A 303 -12.75 1.81 8.45
CA ILE A 303 -12.26 0.57 9.07
C ILE A 303 -11.86 0.91 10.50
N GLY A 304 -12.37 0.17 11.48
CA GLY A 304 -11.95 0.32 12.86
C GLY A 304 -10.61 -0.36 13.10
N PHE A 305 -9.76 0.23 13.92
CA PHE A 305 -8.51 -0.38 14.38
C PHE A 305 -8.44 -0.29 15.90
N LEU A 306 -8.55 -1.45 16.56
CA LEU A 306 -8.33 -1.58 18.00
C LEU A 306 -6.83 -1.71 18.25
N ASN A 307 -6.24 -0.61 18.64
CA ASN A 307 -4.85 -0.55 19.09
C ASN A 307 -4.78 -0.80 20.60
N ASP A 308 -3.67 -1.31 21.06
CA ASP A 308 -3.38 -1.53 22.47
C ASP A 308 -2.37 -0.47 22.94
N ALA A 309 -2.76 0.83 22.80
CA ALA A 309 -1.88 1.97 23.08
C ALA A 309 -1.53 2.09 24.58
N THR A 310 -2.42 1.63 25.44
CA THR A 310 -2.20 1.49 26.87
C THR A 310 -2.26 -0.01 27.25
N GLY A 311 -1.84 -0.34 28.48
CA GLY A 311 -1.83 -1.73 28.94
C GLY A 311 -0.50 -2.47 28.67
N SER A 312 -0.54 -3.79 28.83
CA SER A 312 0.66 -4.65 28.97
C SER A 312 1.53 -4.75 27.73
N ILE A 313 0.98 -4.43 26.54
CA ILE A 313 1.68 -4.50 25.25
C ILE A 313 1.82 -3.14 24.56
N GLY A 314 1.60 -2.04 25.29
CA GLY A 314 1.67 -0.68 24.76
C GLY A 314 3.00 -0.33 24.06
N VAL A 315 4.08 -1.01 24.42
CA VAL A 315 5.41 -0.85 23.77
C VAL A 315 5.40 -1.19 22.28
N TYR A 316 4.47 -2.02 21.82
CA TYR A 316 4.35 -2.43 20.41
C TYR A 316 3.32 -1.60 19.62
N ALA A 317 2.54 -0.75 20.29
CA ALA A 317 1.40 -0.05 19.72
C ALA A 317 1.76 0.82 18.50
N ASN A 318 2.91 1.51 18.53
CA ASN A 318 3.37 2.33 17.41
C ASN A 318 3.67 1.47 16.17
N GLY A 319 4.23 0.27 16.35
CA GLY A 319 4.49 -0.67 15.27
C GLY A 319 3.20 -1.12 14.57
N PHE A 320 2.15 -1.40 15.32
CA PHE A 320 0.84 -1.78 14.77
C PHE A 320 0.19 -0.62 14.00
N VAL A 321 0.28 0.61 14.53
CA VAL A 321 -0.21 1.81 13.83
C VAL A 321 0.57 2.02 12.53
N ALA A 322 1.90 1.95 12.55
CA ALA A 322 2.73 2.11 11.37
C ALA A 322 2.39 1.07 10.29
N ALA A 323 2.24 -0.21 10.67
CA ALA A 323 1.84 -1.29 9.76
C ALA A 323 0.45 -1.04 9.16
N SER A 324 -0.52 -0.60 9.97
CA SER A 324 -1.87 -0.28 9.52
C SER A 324 -1.89 0.89 8.51
N GLN A 325 -1.03 1.88 8.69
CA GLN A 325 -0.89 3.02 7.76
C GLN A 325 -0.27 2.61 6.44
N ILE A 326 0.74 1.73 6.46
CA ILE A 326 1.33 1.14 5.25
C ILE A 326 0.27 0.35 4.48
N ALA A 327 -0.52 -0.50 5.16
CA ALA A 327 -1.63 -1.22 4.56
C ALA A 327 -2.66 -0.29 3.93
N MET A 328 -3.08 0.73 4.67
CA MET A 328 -4.10 1.68 4.21
C MET A 328 -3.63 2.50 3.01
N SER A 329 -2.36 2.88 2.96
CA SER A 329 -1.78 3.54 1.78
C SER A 329 -1.86 2.63 0.55
N SER A 330 -1.49 1.35 0.69
CA SER A 330 -1.54 0.35 -0.38
C SER A 330 -2.97 0.11 -0.85
N VAL A 331 -3.90 -0.10 0.08
CA VAL A 331 -5.33 -0.33 -0.22
C VAL A 331 -5.96 0.87 -0.92
N ASN A 332 -5.71 2.08 -0.44
CA ASN A 332 -6.24 3.29 -1.06
C ASN A 332 -5.69 3.53 -2.46
N THR A 333 -4.43 3.17 -2.72
CA THR A 333 -3.87 3.20 -4.06
C THR A 333 -4.67 2.32 -5.03
N VAL A 334 -5.08 1.13 -4.59
CA VAL A 334 -5.91 0.20 -5.38
C VAL A 334 -7.35 0.70 -5.54
N ALA A 335 -7.95 1.17 -4.45
CA ALA A 335 -9.37 1.48 -4.37
C ALA A 335 -9.74 2.82 -5.03
N TYR A 336 -8.80 3.75 -5.12
CA TYR A 336 -9.06 5.13 -5.57
C TYR A 336 -9.73 5.19 -6.95
N ASN A 337 -9.19 4.46 -7.92
CA ASN A 337 -9.73 4.43 -9.30
C ASN A 337 -11.11 3.75 -9.39
N SER A 338 -11.55 3.07 -8.33
CA SER A 338 -12.89 2.48 -8.23
C SER A 338 -13.87 3.39 -7.48
N GLY A 339 -13.52 4.65 -7.23
CA GLY A 339 -14.35 5.61 -6.51
C GLY A 339 -14.56 5.25 -5.04
N VAL A 340 -13.63 4.52 -4.43
CA VAL A 340 -13.67 4.13 -3.01
C VAL A 340 -12.41 4.63 -2.30
N ARG A 341 -12.58 5.20 -1.14
CA ARG A 341 -11.51 5.58 -0.20
C ARG A 341 -11.75 4.90 1.13
N PHE A 342 -10.67 4.43 1.75
CA PHE A 342 -10.72 3.87 3.09
C PHE A 342 -10.08 4.81 4.11
N GLU A 343 -10.67 4.87 5.29
CA GLU A 343 -10.15 5.62 6.44
C GLU A 343 -10.09 4.71 7.66
N ILE A 344 -9.00 4.82 8.46
CA ILE A 344 -8.90 4.12 9.73
C ILE A 344 -9.44 4.99 10.85
N VAL A 345 -10.28 4.40 11.70
CA VAL A 345 -10.72 4.96 12.96
C VAL A 345 -10.03 4.17 14.08
N TYR A 346 -9.13 4.81 14.80
CA TYR A 346 -8.39 4.18 15.90
C TYR A 346 -9.17 4.27 17.21
N ALA A 347 -9.10 3.20 18.01
CA ALA A 347 -9.58 3.17 19.38
C ALA A 347 -8.62 2.33 20.24
N ASP A 348 -8.43 2.71 21.50
CA ASP A 348 -7.53 2.02 22.45
C ASP A 348 -8.29 0.92 23.21
N SER A 349 -7.84 -0.31 23.08
CA SER A 349 -8.41 -1.46 23.79
C SER A 349 -7.84 -1.63 25.21
N GLY A 350 -6.67 -1.02 25.49
CA GLY A 350 -5.98 -1.12 26.77
C GLY A 350 -5.55 -2.53 27.18
N CYS A 351 -5.60 -3.50 26.23
CA CYS A 351 -5.41 -4.92 26.54
C CYS A 351 -6.39 -5.43 27.63
N ASP A 352 -7.57 -4.81 27.74
CA ASP A 352 -8.57 -5.06 28.79
C ASP A 352 -9.95 -5.34 28.18
N TYR A 353 -10.72 -6.25 28.79
CA TYR A 353 -12.04 -6.65 28.30
C TYR A 353 -13.05 -5.50 28.26
N ALA A 354 -13.13 -4.73 29.33
CA ALA A 354 -14.13 -3.66 29.46
C ALA A 354 -13.77 -2.43 28.62
N MET A 355 -12.48 -2.07 28.60
CA MET A 355 -11.99 -0.98 27.74
C MET A 355 -12.18 -1.30 26.27
N ALA A 356 -11.85 -2.52 25.84
CA ALA A 356 -12.05 -2.97 24.47
C ALA A 356 -13.53 -2.97 24.05
N GLY A 357 -14.44 -3.36 24.96
CA GLY A 357 -15.88 -3.25 24.73
C GLY A 357 -16.34 -1.80 24.53
N ALA A 358 -15.83 -0.85 25.34
CA ALA A 358 -16.13 0.57 25.19
C ALA A 358 -15.51 1.16 23.89
N ALA A 359 -14.29 0.75 23.55
CA ALA A 359 -13.61 1.12 22.31
C ALA A 359 -14.38 0.59 21.10
N ALA A 360 -14.85 -0.66 21.14
CA ALA A 360 -15.67 -1.26 20.09
C ALA A 360 -16.98 -0.49 19.89
N GLN A 361 -17.65 -0.06 20.98
CA GLN A 361 -18.86 0.76 20.88
C GLN A 361 -18.56 2.11 20.17
N THR A 362 -17.42 2.74 20.47
CA THR A 362 -16.98 3.96 19.77
C THR A 362 -16.81 3.73 18.28
N LEU A 363 -16.25 2.58 17.87
CA LEU A 363 -16.11 2.20 16.46
C LEU A 363 -17.45 1.92 15.79
N VAL A 364 -18.39 1.26 16.49
CA VAL A 364 -19.78 1.06 16.02
C VAL A 364 -20.45 2.41 15.77
N ASP A 365 -20.36 3.35 16.71
CA ASP A 365 -20.94 4.70 16.61
C ASP A 365 -20.30 5.53 15.48
N ALA A 366 -19.02 5.28 15.17
CA ALA A 366 -18.32 5.89 14.03
C ALA A 366 -18.76 5.31 12.68
N GLY A 367 -19.51 4.21 12.65
CA GLY A 367 -20.05 3.58 11.45
C GLY A 367 -19.00 2.80 10.65
N VAL A 368 -18.06 2.12 11.33
CA VAL A 368 -17.06 1.30 10.67
C VAL A 368 -17.67 0.06 9.99
N TRP A 369 -17.09 -0.35 8.86
CA TRP A 369 -17.55 -1.52 8.12
C TRP A 369 -17.11 -2.83 8.78
N GLY A 370 -15.88 -2.90 9.26
CA GLY A 370 -15.24 -4.02 9.94
C GLY A 370 -14.19 -3.48 10.90
N VAL A 371 -13.70 -4.33 11.81
CA VAL A 371 -12.71 -3.95 12.82
C VAL A 371 -11.49 -4.87 12.75
N VAL A 372 -10.32 -4.26 12.78
CA VAL A 372 -9.01 -4.92 12.90
C VAL A 372 -8.57 -4.86 14.36
N GLY A 373 -8.11 -5.97 14.89
CA GLY A 373 -7.65 -6.06 16.29
C GLY A 373 -8.71 -6.70 17.20
N ALA A 374 -8.50 -6.67 18.50
CA ALA A 374 -7.33 -6.19 19.21
C ALA A 374 -6.14 -7.16 19.14
N ALA A 375 -4.97 -6.77 19.65
CA ALA A 375 -3.86 -7.70 19.76
C ALA A 375 -4.06 -8.68 20.93
N CYS A 376 -4.44 -8.20 22.10
CA CYS A 376 -4.68 -9.04 23.27
C CYS A 376 -5.96 -9.86 23.15
N SER A 377 -5.89 -11.15 23.47
CA SER A 377 -7.04 -12.06 23.37
C SER A 377 -8.23 -11.64 24.23
N VAL A 378 -7.99 -11.20 25.48
CA VAL A 378 -9.05 -10.72 26.38
C VAL A 378 -9.73 -9.46 25.85
N ALA A 379 -8.99 -8.56 25.23
CA ALA A 379 -9.51 -7.36 24.58
C ALA A 379 -10.34 -7.71 23.34
N SER A 380 -9.87 -8.65 22.52
CA SER A 380 -10.65 -9.15 21.37
C SER A 380 -11.99 -9.78 21.80
N MET A 381 -12.04 -10.51 22.91
CA MET A 381 -13.28 -11.03 23.48
C MET A 381 -14.25 -9.93 23.90
N GLY A 382 -13.74 -8.89 24.60
CA GLY A 382 -14.54 -7.74 25.02
C GLY A 382 -15.09 -6.95 23.84
N ALA A 383 -14.26 -6.74 22.81
CA ALA A 383 -14.67 -6.06 21.59
C ALA A 383 -15.71 -6.89 20.80
N ASN A 384 -15.50 -8.21 20.67
CA ASN A 384 -16.41 -9.09 19.92
C ASN A 384 -17.81 -9.12 20.51
N ALA A 385 -17.95 -9.05 21.85
CA ALA A 385 -19.25 -8.99 22.51
C ALA A 385 -20.12 -7.82 22.00
N VAL A 386 -19.50 -6.68 21.63
CA VAL A 386 -20.18 -5.50 21.08
C VAL A 386 -20.30 -5.57 19.56
N LEU A 387 -19.21 -5.92 18.88
CA LEU A 387 -19.12 -5.89 17.41
C LEU A 387 -20.05 -6.92 16.78
N SER A 388 -20.15 -8.14 17.33
CA SER A 388 -21.00 -9.20 16.82
C SER A 388 -22.49 -8.83 16.91
N GLU A 389 -22.93 -8.17 17.99
CA GLU A 389 -24.29 -7.65 18.12
C GLU A 389 -24.60 -6.56 17.07
N ALA A 390 -23.60 -5.77 16.68
CA ALA A 390 -23.72 -4.76 15.64
C ALA A 390 -23.57 -5.34 14.21
N GLY A 391 -23.29 -6.64 14.05
CA GLY A 391 -23.05 -7.28 12.75
C GLY A 391 -21.78 -6.76 12.05
N ILE A 392 -20.74 -6.42 12.85
CA ILE A 392 -19.45 -5.93 12.38
C ILE A 392 -18.41 -7.04 12.56
N PRO A 393 -17.79 -7.56 11.49
CA PRO A 393 -16.76 -8.58 11.60
C PRO A 393 -15.48 -8.01 12.21
N GLN A 394 -14.77 -8.88 12.93
CA GLN A 394 -13.52 -8.57 13.63
C GLN A 394 -12.41 -9.47 13.11
N VAL A 395 -11.27 -8.89 12.73
CA VAL A 395 -10.07 -9.64 12.30
C VAL A 395 -8.89 -9.25 13.20
N SER A 396 -8.49 -10.13 14.10
CA SER A 396 -7.34 -9.89 14.96
C SER A 396 -6.02 -10.22 14.28
N TYR A 397 -5.02 -9.39 14.58
CA TYR A 397 -3.65 -9.56 14.08
C TYR A 397 -2.71 -10.27 15.06
N ALA A 398 -3.13 -10.48 16.33
CA ALA A 398 -2.26 -11.11 17.33
C ALA A 398 -2.99 -11.93 18.40
N SER A 399 -4.33 -11.91 18.47
CA SER A 399 -5.09 -12.66 19.49
C SER A 399 -5.06 -14.16 19.20
N SER A 400 -4.32 -14.90 19.99
CA SER A 400 -3.99 -16.31 19.75
C SER A 400 -4.73 -17.30 20.66
N SER A 401 -5.42 -16.86 21.73
CA SER A 401 -6.09 -17.75 22.68
C SER A 401 -7.00 -18.79 22.02
N PRO A 402 -6.92 -20.08 22.44
CA PRO A 402 -7.79 -21.14 21.92
C PRO A 402 -9.28 -20.91 22.19
N ALA A 403 -9.62 -20.13 23.20
CA ALA A 403 -11.03 -19.81 23.53
C ALA A 403 -11.73 -19.04 22.40
N LEU A 404 -10.98 -18.24 21.64
CA LEU A 404 -11.50 -17.48 20.48
C LEU A 404 -11.85 -18.38 19.28
N SER A 405 -11.44 -19.64 19.28
CA SER A 405 -11.82 -20.64 18.25
C SER A 405 -13.28 -21.10 18.33
N ASP A 406 -13.99 -20.75 19.41
CA ASP A 406 -15.42 -21.05 19.55
C ASP A 406 -16.27 -20.00 18.82
N ALA A 407 -16.56 -20.24 17.54
CA ALA A 407 -17.41 -19.38 16.72
C ALA A 407 -18.85 -19.19 17.25
N THR A 408 -19.30 -20.00 18.22
CA THR A 408 -20.60 -19.81 18.88
C THR A 408 -20.52 -18.68 19.91
N SER A 409 -19.45 -18.66 20.69
CA SER A 409 -19.21 -17.64 21.70
C SER A 409 -18.65 -16.33 21.10
N TYR A 410 -17.88 -16.44 20.00
CA TYR A 410 -17.25 -15.31 19.31
C TYR A 410 -17.61 -15.31 17.82
N PRO A 411 -18.88 -14.99 17.46
CA PRO A 411 -19.30 -14.97 16.07
C PRO A 411 -18.62 -13.85 15.29
N SER A 412 -18.41 -14.09 13.99
CA SER A 412 -17.74 -13.13 13.06
C SER A 412 -16.34 -12.70 13.51
N PHE A 413 -15.67 -13.51 14.34
CA PHE A 413 -14.29 -13.34 14.73
C PHE A 413 -13.36 -14.12 13.80
N TYR A 414 -12.31 -13.48 13.34
CA TYR A 414 -11.25 -14.02 12.49
C TYR A 414 -9.90 -13.63 13.07
N ARG A 415 -8.86 -14.39 12.76
CA ARG A 415 -7.48 -14.03 13.12
C ARG A 415 -6.49 -14.49 12.06
N VAL A 416 -5.45 -13.69 11.85
CA VAL A 416 -4.38 -13.99 10.90
C VAL A 416 -3.17 -14.68 11.57
N VAL A 417 -3.28 -14.97 12.85
CA VAL A 417 -2.31 -15.74 13.64
C VAL A 417 -2.88 -17.11 14.03
N PRO A 418 -2.05 -18.15 14.13
CA PRO A 418 -2.50 -19.47 14.60
C PRO A 418 -2.92 -19.44 16.07
N SER A 419 -3.72 -20.42 16.47
CA SER A 419 -4.13 -20.60 17.87
C SER A 419 -2.97 -21.06 18.75
N ASP A 420 -2.92 -20.58 20.00
CA ASP A 420 -2.01 -21.02 21.06
C ASP A 420 -2.07 -22.50 21.38
N GLY A 421 -3.18 -23.13 21.01
CA GLY A 421 -3.27 -24.59 21.08
C GLY A 421 -2.20 -25.31 20.28
N PHE A 422 -1.71 -24.68 19.20
CA PHE A 422 -0.57 -25.18 18.45
C PHE A 422 0.75 -24.72 19.06
N GLN A 423 0.87 -23.47 19.49
CA GLN A 423 2.11 -22.93 20.05
C GLN A 423 2.57 -23.68 21.30
N GLY A 424 1.66 -23.92 22.25
CA GLY A 424 1.99 -24.69 23.44
C GLY A 424 2.49 -26.11 23.12
N SER A 425 1.88 -26.77 22.10
CA SER A 425 2.37 -28.10 21.65
C SER A 425 3.75 -28.03 21.03
N VAL A 426 4.04 -26.97 20.24
CA VAL A 426 5.37 -26.76 19.63
C VAL A 426 6.44 -26.55 20.69
N ILE A 427 6.17 -25.72 21.71
CA ILE A 427 7.13 -25.48 22.80
C ILE A 427 7.39 -26.78 23.57
N ALA A 428 6.37 -27.60 23.82
CA ALA A 428 6.55 -28.91 24.47
C ALA A 428 7.41 -29.86 23.63
N GLU A 429 7.24 -29.87 22.30
CA GLU A 429 8.09 -30.62 21.37
C GLU A 429 9.53 -30.13 21.38
N VAL A 430 9.75 -28.81 21.37
CA VAL A 430 11.09 -28.18 21.44
C VAL A 430 11.79 -28.54 22.74
N MET A 431 11.13 -28.33 23.88
CA MET A 431 11.72 -28.66 25.18
C MET A 431 12.02 -30.13 25.35
N THR A 432 11.17 -31.02 24.80
CA THR A 432 11.41 -32.46 24.76
C THR A 432 12.62 -32.81 23.91
N ALA A 433 12.74 -32.22 22.71
CA ALA A 433 13.90 -32.41 21.83
C ALA A 433 15.19 -31.91 22.46
N ASP A 434 15.14 -30.84 23.22
CA ASP A 434 16.27 -30.26 23.96
C ASP A 434 16.51 -30.99 25.31
N SER A 435 15.81 -32.12 25.56
CA SER A 435 15.93 -32.96 26.75
C SER A 435 15.66 -32.19 28.06
N GLN A 436 14.74 -31.23 28.03
CA GLN A 436 14.32 -30.49 29.22
C GLN A 436 13.30 -31.32 30.02
N ASP A 437 13.49 -31.39 31.29
CA ASP A 437 12.60 -32.02 32.26
C ASP A 437 12.46 -31.14 33.50
N ASN A 438 11.58 -31.50 34.42
CA ASN A 438 11.39 -30.79 35.68
C ASN A 438 11.12 -29.31 35.48
N VAL A 439 10.18 -29.00 34.57
CA VAL A 439 9.88 -27.65 34.04
C VAL A 439 8.97 -26.88 34.97
N ALA A 440 9.37 -25.67 35.37
CA ALA A 440 8.47 -24.68 35.97
C ALA A 440 7.69 -23.96 34.86
N VAL A 441 6.36 -24.02 34.90
CA VAL A 441 5.50 -23.28 33.97
C VAL A 441 4.99 -22.03 34.69
N ILE A 442 5.49 -20.87 34.27
CA ILE A 442 5.12 -19.56 34.84
C ILE A 442 4.32 -18.79 33.79
N HIS A 443 3.07 -18.43 34.12
CA HIS A 443 2.20 -17.84 33.12
C HIS A 443 1.30 -16.73 33.67
N LEU A 444 0.94 -15.78 32.81
CA LEU A 444 -0.16 -14.84 33.07
C LEU A 444 -1.46 -15.61 33.34
N SER A 445 -2.24 -15.14 34.31
CA SER A 445 -3.56 -15.70 34.65
C SER A 445 -4.67 -15.18 33.71
N ASN A 446 -4.32 -14.53 32.61
CA ASN A 446 -5.27 -14.09 31.60
C ASN A 446 -5.51 -15.18 30.54
N THR A 447 -6.41 -14.92 29.61
CA THR A 447 -6.86 -15.89 28.59
C THR A 447 -5.73 -16.32 27.63
N TYR A 448 -4.75 -15.43 27.35
CA TYR A 448 -3.56 -15.78 26.57
C TYR A 448 -2.65 -16.72 27.38
N GLY A 449 -2.22 -16.28 28.57
CA GLY A 449 -1.30 -17.05 29.37
C GLY A 449 -1.78 -18.45 29.74
N LEU A 450 -3.06 -18.55 30.12
CA LEU A 450 -3.71 -19.87 30.35
C LEU A 450 -3.78 -20.73 29.11
N GLY A 451 -4.10 -20.14 27.93
CA GLY A 451 -4.24 -20.88 26.69
C GLY A 451 -2.95 -21.58 26.26
N VAL A 452 -1.82 -20.86 26.28
CA VAL A 452 -0.50 -21.43 25.96
C VAL A 452 -0.06 -22.44 27.01
N ALA A 453 -0.17 -22.07 28.30
CA ALA A 453 0.26 -22.93 29.41
C ALA A 453 -0.47 -24.26 29.44
N ASP A 454 -1.80 -24.24 29.30
CA ASP A 454 -2.64 -25.46 29.26
C ASP A 454 -2.30 -26.32 28.05
N ALA A 455 -2.09 -25.71 26.87
CA ALA A 455 -1.68 -26.44 25.68
C ALA A 455 -0.27 -27.05 25.84
N PHE A 456 0.65 -26.34 26.48
CA PHE A 456 1.98 -26.86 26.79
C PHE A 456 1.92 -28.07 27.74
N VAL A 457 1.22 -27.91 28.87
CA VAL A 457 1.07 -28.98 29.87
C VAL A 457 0.37 -30.22 29.30
N ALA A 458 -0.62 -30.02 28.42
CA ALA A 458 -1.32 -31.13 27.77
C ALA A 458 -0.43 -31.94 26.80
N ASN A 459 0.65 -31.36 26.28
CA ASN A 459 1.55 -31.99 25.32
C ASN A 459 2.94 -32.36 25.92
N MET A 460 3.22 -31.97 27.16
CA MET A 460 4.42 -32.38 27.89
C MET A 460 4.14 -33.63 28.73
N ASP A 461 5.17 -34.48 28.96
CA ASP A 461 5.01 -35.56 29.94
C ASP A 461 4.74 -34.93 31.32
N SER A 462 3.67 -35.34 31.94
CA SER A 462 3.27 -34.81 33.26
C SER A 462 4.33 -35.04 34.34
N ALA A 463 5.20 -36.04 34.19
CA ALA A 463 6.33 -36.29 35.09
C ALA A 463 7.46 -35.27 34.90
N SER A 464 7.47 -34.54 33.77
CA SER A 464 8.45 -33.51 33.48
C SER A 464 7.99 -32.11 33.89
N ILE A 465 6.77 -31.96 34.42
CA ILE A 465 6.29 -30.68 34.99
C ILE A 465 6.65 -30.61 36.47
N CYS A 466 7.47 -29.64 36.83
CA CYS A 466 7.87 -29.35 38.19
C CYS A 466 6.74 -28.62 38.95
N THR A 467 6.31 -27.50 38.43
CA THR A 467 5.24 -26.68 39.01
C THR A 467 4.56 -25.84 37.92
N GLN A 468 3.32 -25.44 38.18
CA GLN A 468 2.61 -24.48 37.33
C GLN A 468 2.12 -23.32 38.20
N ILE A 469 2.50 -22.09 37.87
CA ILE A 469 2.23 -20.91 38.67
C ILE A 469 1.69 -19.81 37.79
N GLY A 470 0.43 -19.40 38.04
CA GLY A 470 -0.18 -18.23 37.41
C GLY A 470 0.06 -16.96 38.22
N TYR A 471 0.18 -15.82 37.53
CA TYR A 471 0.25 -14.51 38.12
C TYR A 471 -0.65 -13.50 37.38
N GLU A 472 -1.05 -12.43 38.07
CA GLU A 472 -1.93 -11.41 37.50
C GLU A 472 -1.15 -10.34 36.76
N ASP A 473 -1.74 -9.71 35.72
CA ASP A 473 -1.14 -8.64 34.90
C ASP A 473 -0.64 -7.44 35.73
N THR A 474 -1.13 -7.28 36.97
CA THR A 474 -0.73 -6.23 37.90
C THR A 474 0.43 -6.62 38.79
N THR A 475 0.96 -7.84 38.64
CA THR A 475 2.09 -8.34 39.43
C THR A 475 3.37 -7.64 39.00
N ASN A 476 4.05 -7.02 39.96
CA ASN A 476 5.34 -6.35 39.74
C ASN A 476 6.45 -6.83 40.68
N ASP A 477 6.17 -7.86 41.50
CA ASP A 477 7.12 -8.52 42.39
C ASP A 477 7.01 -10.05 42.20
N PHE A 478 8.01 -10.64 41.57
CA PHE A 478 8.06 -12.06 41.24
C PHE A 478 8.85 -12.89 42.25
N THR A 479 9.33 -12.29 43.34
CA THR A 479 10.18 -12.93 44.35
C THR A 479 9.58 -14.23 44.91
N SER A 480 8.29 -14.25 45.22
CA SER A 480 7.63 -15.42 45.79
C SER A 480 7.44 -16.54 44.75
N ILE A 481 7.16 -16.18 43.48
CA ILE A 481 6.99 -17.11 42.37
C ILE A 481 8.32 -17.83 42.12
N VAL A 482 9.39 -17.07 41.93
CA VAL A 482 10.73 -17.61 41.68
C VAL A 482 11.26 -18.38 42.88
N SER A 483 11.01 -17.94 44.12
CA SER A 483 11.36 -18.70 45.31
C SER A 483 10.72 -20.09 45.34
N THR A 484 9.49 -20.23 44.85
CA THR A 484 8.84 -21.54 44.71
C THR A 484 9.57 -22.40 43.69
N VAL A 485 9.87 -21.87 42.49
CA VAL A 485 10.60 -22.57 41.42
C VAL A 485 11.95 -23.12 41.91
N VAL A 486 12.71 -22.25 42.62
CA VAL A 486 14.04 -22.65 43.14
C VAL A 486 13.90 -23.66 44.28
N SER A 487 12.95 -23.49 45.19
CA SER A 487 12.78 -24.41 46.35
C SER A 487 12.25 -25.78 45.97
N GLU A 488 11.46 -25.88 44.89
CA GLU A 488 11.01 -27.17 44.34
C GLU A 488 12.11 -27.85 43.50
N GLY A 489 13.19 -27.14 43.20
CA GLY A 489 14.34 -27.67 42.46
C GLY A 489 14.07 -27.86 40.96
N CYS A 490 13.24 -27.02 40.40
CA CYS A 490 12.98 -27.03 38.95
C CYS A 490 14.29 -26.78 38.18
N THR A 491 14.46 -27.45 37.01
CA THR A 491 15.73 -27.43 36.23
C THR A 491 15.60 -26.65 34.92
N SER A 492 14.39 -26.33 34.50
CA SER A 492 14.08 -25.44 33.37
C SER A 492 12.83 -24.64 33.64
N ALA A 493 12.61 -23.55 32.92
CA ALA A 493 11.45 -22.68 33.04
C ALA A 493 10.81 -22.41 31.68
N MET A 494 9.50 -22.47 31.62
CA MET A 494 8.68 -22.04 30.50
C MET A 494 7.89 -20.80 30.93
N LEU A 495 8.10 -19.67 30.24
CA LEU A 495 7.49 -18.38 30.52
C LEU A 495 6.41 -18.07 29.48
N VAL A 496 5.19 -17.81 29.96
CA VAL A 496 4.11 -17.27 29.15
C VAL A 496 3.77 -15.88 29.68
N SER A 497 4.49 -14.91 29.21
CA SER A 497 4.53 -13.53 29.72
C SER A 497 4.56 -12.53 28.59
N TYR A 498 4.26 -11.28 28.86
CA TYR A 498 4.61 -10.17 27.97
C TYR A 498 6.01 -9.65 28.27
N ALA A 499 6.53 -8.76 27.40
CA ALA A 499 7.93 -8.32 27.46
C ALA A 499 8.36 -7.79 28.83
N VAL A 500 7.58 -6.90 29.43
CA VAL A 500 7.91 -6.26 30.72
C VAL A 500 7.99 -7.31 31.86
N ASP A 501 6.98 -8.16 31.97
CA ASP A 501 6.92 -9.20 32.99
C ASP A 501 7.98 -10.28 32.75
N GLY A 502 8.17 -10.65 31.48
CA GLY A 502 9.19 -11.63 31.07
C GLY A 502 10.60 -11.17 31.43
N ALA A 503 10.92 -9.91 31.21
CA ALA A 503 12.18 -9.29 31.62
C ALA A 503 12.39 -9.40 33.15
N ALA A 504 11.39 -8.98 33.92
CA ALA A 504 11.44 -9.01 35.37
C ALA A 504 11.54 -10.44 35.93
N LEU A 505 10.84 -11.40 35.33
CA LEU A 505 10.93 -12.83 35.70
C LEU A 505 12.33 -13.39 35.43
N ILE A 506 12.94 -13.09 34.27
CA ILE A 506 14.28 -13.56 33.92
C ILE A 506 15.31 -12.97 34.88
N GLU A 507 15.23 -11.68 35.21
CA GLU A 507 16.10 -11.03 36.20
C GLU A 507 15.95 -11.64 37.60
N GLU A 508 14.71 -11.89 38.03
CA GLU A 508 14.47 -12.48 39.37
C GLU A 508 14.92 -13.95 39.43
N LEU A 509 14.74 -14.74 38.35
CA LEU A 509 15.28 -16.09 38.23
C LEU A 509 16.80 -16.10 38.44
N ALA A 510 17.51 -15.20 37.77
CA ALA A 510 18.96 -15.06 37.91
C ALA A 510 19.35 -14.57 39.32
N LEU A 511 18.63 -13.60 39.87
CA LEU A 511 18.87 -13.05 41.22
C LEU A 511 18.79 -14.13 42.32
N GLN A 512 17.85 -15.07 42.19
CA GLN A 512 17.68 -16.18 43.12
C GLN A 512 18.54 -17.41 42.79
N GLY A 513 19.42 -17.31 41.79
CA GLY A 513 20.41 -18.33 41.44
C GLY A 513 19.85 -19.48 40.63
N PHE A 514 18.72 -19.31 39.94
CA PHE A 514 18.26 -20.28 38.92
C PHE A 514 19.24 -20.30 37.76
N SER A 515 19.71 -21.51 37.41
CA SER A 515 20.68 -21.70 36.32
C SER A 515 20.18 -22.64 35.23
N GLY A 516 18.88 -22.95 35.26
CA GLY A 516 18.22 -23.76 34.26
C GLY A 516 17.95 -22.99 32.96
N ALA A 517 17.68 -23.75 31.88
CA ALA A 517 17.28 -23.14 30.62
C ALA A 517 15.92 -22.44 30.70
N VAL A 518 15.79 -21.30 30.05
CA VAL A 518 14.55 -20.51 30.01
C VAL A 518 13.99 -20.55 28.60
N TYR A 519 12.73 -20.93 28.50
CA TYR A 519 11.95 -20.95 27.27
C TYR A 519 10.76 -20.01 27.38
N GLY A 520 10.26 -19.53 26.25
CA GLY A 520 9.12 -18.63 26.24
C GLY A 520 8.22 -18.75 25.03
N ALA A 521 7.04 -18.18 25.19
CA ALA A 521 6.08 -17.99 24.11
C ALA A 521 6.33 -16.68 23.36
N ASP A 522 5.47 -16.39 22.38
CA ASP A 522 5.56 -15.24 21.48
C ASP A 522 5.57 -13.87 22.18
N GLY A 523 4.89 -13.75 23.32
CA GLY A 523 4.85 -12.51 24.10
C GLY A 523 6.22 -12.01 24.60
N ILE A 524 7.27 -12.87 24.57
CA ILE A 524 8.66 -12.49 24.89
C ILE A 524 9.63 -12.72 23.72
N ALA A 525 9.15 -13.12 22.54
CA ALA A 525 9.97 -13.53 21.40
C ALA A 525 10.46 -12.38 20.52
N GLU A 526 10.88 -11.27 21.13
CA GLU A 526 11.33 -10.05 20.45
C GLU A 526 12.43 -9.30 21.20
N VAL A 527 13.29 -8.61 20.46
CA VAL A 527 14.38 -7.81 21.02
C VAL A 527 13.91 -6.69 21.97
N GLY A 528 12.64 -6.28 21.86
CA GLY A 528 12.01 -5.33 22.77
C GLY A 528 12.01 -5.78 24.22
N LEU A 529 12.06 -7.10 24.48
CA LEU A 529 12.26 -7.67 25.82
C LEU A 529 13.48 -7.08 26.54
N ALA A 530 14.56 -6.80 25.80
CA ALA A 530 15.81 -6.26 26.35
C ALA A 530 15.71 -4.77 26.77
N ALA A 531 14.68 -4.05 26.33
CA ALA A 531 14.55 -2.61 26.58
C ALA A 531 14.38 -2.29 28.08
N ASP A 532 13.70 -3.18 28.82
CA ASP A 532 13.38 -3.02 30.24
C ASP A 532 14.34 -3.77 31.15
N MET A 533 15.37 -4.44 30.61
CA MET A 533 16.33 -5.20 31.41
C MET A 533 17.52 -4.36 31.86
N ALA A 534 17.87 -4.52 33.12
CA ALA A 534 19.08 -3.94 33.71
C ALA A 534 20.34 -4.70 33.31
N ASP A 535 20.24 -6.02 33.13
CA ASP A 535 21.32 -6.90 32.65
C ASP A 535 20.88 -7.73 31.45
N LYS A 536 21.17 -7.22 30.26
CA LYS A 536 20.80 -7.86 28.98
C LYS A 536 21.53 -9.18 28.73
N SER A 537 22.65 -9.43 29.42
CA SER A 537 23.39 -10.68 29.27
C SER A 537 22.61 -11.90 29.77
N LEU A 538 21.56 -11.68 30.58
CA LEU A 538 20.66 -12.74 31.05
C LEU A 538 19.78 -13.32 29.94
N LEU A 539 19.68 -12.64 28.80
CA LEU A 539 18.98 -13.15 27.63
C LEU A 539 19.80 -14.17 26.83
N ASP A 540 21.11 -14.24 27.05
CA ASP A 540 21.98 -15.13 26.28
C ASP A 540 21.56 -16.60 26.45
N GLY A 541 21.12 -17.24 25.36
CA GLY A 541 20.60 -18.62 25.38
C GLY A 541 19.13 -18.77 25.79
N VAL A 542 18.38 -17.71 26.03
CA VAL A 542 16.92 -17.79 26.19
C VAL A 542 16.29 -18.14 24.84
N ILE A 543 15.42 -19.17 24.82
CA ILE A 543 14.74 -19.64 23.63
C ILE A 543 13.27 -19.24 23.69
N ALA A 544 12.74 -18.67 22.62
CA ALA A 544 11.32 -18.35 22.54
C ALA A 544 10.74 -18.75 21.17
N THR A 545 9.44 -18.99 21.13
CA THR A 545 8.75 -19.33 19.88
C THR A 545 7.78 -18.23 19.47
N LYS A 546 7.69 -17.97 18.20
CA LYS A 546 6.64 -17.12 17.62
C LYS A 546 6.15 -17.70 16.30
N PRO A 547 4.96 -17.35 15.83
CA PRO A 547 4.54 -17.70 14.49
C PRO A 547 5.65 -17.35 13.49
N ALA A 548 6.02 -18.29 12.64
CA ALA A 548 7.00 -18.03 11.60
C ALA A 548 6.35 -17.14 10.56
N THR A 549 6.98 -16.01 10.25
CA THR A 549 6.76 -15.39 8.95
C THR A 549 7.24 -16.40 7.92
N LEU A 550 6.33 -17.01 7.20
CA LEU A 550 6.68 -18.06 6.25
C LEU A 550 7.72 -17.52 5.27
N GLY A 551 8.89 -18.15 5.30
CA GLY A 551 10.05 -17.80 4.49
C GLY A 551 9.94 -18.12 3.00
N GLY A 552 8.74 -18.04 2.44
CA GLY A 552 8.57 -17.77 1.03
C GLY A 552 8.52 -16.26 0.89
N MET A 553 9.52 -15.63 0.26
CA MET A 553 9.42 -14.22 -0.10
C MET A 553 8.25 -14.07 -1.07
N THR A 554 7.06 -13.85 -0.50
CA THR A 554 5.92 -13.42 -1.29
C THR A 554 6.22 -12.00 -1.77
N ALA A 555 5.61 -11.62 -2.87
CA ALA A 555 5.74 -10.24 -3.34
C ALA A 555 5.23 -9.24 -2.28
N SER A 556 4.18 -9.59 -1.54
CA SER A 556 3.63 -8.78 -0.44
C SER A 556 4.58 -8.67 0.75
N SER A 557 5.26 -9.76 1.14
CA SER A 557 6.22 -9.72 2.26
C SER A 557 7.44 -8.86 1.94
N VAL A 558 7.96 -8.91 0.71
CA VAL A 558 9.08 -8.07 0.26
C VAL A 558 8.69 -6.59 0.25
N PHE A 559 7.51 -6.28 -0.28
CA PHE A 559 6.98 -4.90 -0.31
C PHE A 559 6.79 -4.34 1.10
N PHE A 560 6.08 -5.08 1.96
CA PHE A 560 5.84 -4.67 3.34
C PHE A 560 7.16 -4.49 4.10
N ALA A 561 8.08 -5.45 4.01
CA ALA A 561 9.37 -5.39 4.68
C ALA A 561 10.18 -4.13 4.28
N ALA A 562 10.18 -3.77 2.98
CA ALA A 562 10.86 -2.56 2.51
C ALA A 562 10.26 -1.28 3.11
N GLN A 563 8.92 -1.18 3.20
CA GLN A 563 8.23 -0.04 3.79
C GLN A 563 8.39 0.00 5.32
N CYS A 564 8.28 -1.15 5.97
CA CYS A 564 8.41 -1.29 7.42
C CYS A 564 9.84 -0.97 7.87
N LEU A 565 10.88 -1.44 7.19
CA LEU A 565 12.29 -1.13 7.49
C LEU A 565 12.61 0.37 7.35
N ALA A 566 11.90 1.08 6.50
CA ALA A 566 12.04 2.53 6.35
C ALA A 566 11.34 3.32 7.49
N ASN A 567 10.49 2.67 8.29
CA ASN A 567 9.77 3.27 9.40
C ASN A 567 10.29 2.73 10.74
N PRO A 568 10.95 3.56 11.58
CA PRO A 568 11.53 3.11 12.84
C PRO A 568 10.53 2.48 13.82
N ASP A 569 9.27 2.90 13.79
CA ASP A 569 8.22 2.36 14.66
C ASP A 569 7.75 0.96 14.20
N CYS A 570 7.91 0.64 12.91
CA CYS A 570 7.53 -0.65 12.33
C CYS A 570 8.69 -1.66 12.37
N ALA A 571 9.91 -1.20 12.13
CA ALA A 571 11.09 -2.04 11.99
C ALA A 571 11.39 -2.82 13.28
N GLY A 572 11.36 -4.14 13.22
CA GLY A 572 11.60 -5.03 14.36
C GLY A 572 10.41 -5.22 15.30
N GLY A 573 9.23 -4.68 14.98
CA GLY A 573 8.01 -4.89 15.76
C GLY A 573 7.40 -6.27 15.54
N ILE A 574 6.86 -6.85 16.61
CA ILE A 574 6.10 -8.12 16.56
C ILE A 574 4.73 -7.88 15.88
N TYR A 575 4.24 -8.86 15.13
CA TYR A 575 2.92 -8.85 14.48
C TYR A 575 2.63 -7.66 13.55
N THR A 576 3.66 -6.93 13.09
CA THR A 576 3.47 -5.82 12.17
C THR A 576 3.03 -6.28 10.77
N ALA A 577 3.54 -7.43 10.31
CA ALA A 577 3.11 -8.04 9.04
C ALA A 577 1.66 -8.53 9.12
N GLU A 578 1.28 -9.12 10.25
CA GLU A 578 -0.08 -9.57 10.54
C GLU A 578 -1.06 -8.39 10.65
N ALA A 579 -0.65 -7.28 11.26
CA ALA A 579 -1.46 -6.06 11.32
C ALA A 579 -1.69 -5.46 9.92
N TYR A 580 -0.66 -5.47 9.07
CA TYR A 580 -0.77 -5.09 7.67
C TYR A 580 -1.77 -5.97 6.92
N ASP A 581 -1.69 -7.29 7.08
CA ASP A 581 -2.56 -8.24 6.41
C ASP A 581 -4.01 -8.13 6.89
N ALA A 582 -4.23 -8.02 8.20
CA ALA A 582 -5.56 -7.88 8.76
C ALA A 582 -6.28 -6.62 8.25
N VAL A 583 -5.58 -5.47 8.17
CA VAL A 583 -6.13 -4.23 7.59
C VAL A 583 -6.46 -4.43 6.11
N SER A 584 -5.53 -5.02 5.37
CA SER A 584 -5.70 -5.27 3.94
C SER A 584 -6.89 -6.18 3.66
N ILE A 585 -7.02 -7.28 4.40
CA ILE A 585 -8.15 -8.23 4.27
C ILE A 585 -9.48 -7.54 4.56
N VAL A 586 -9.59 -6.79 5.67
CA VAL A 586 -10.85 -6.11 6.04
C VAL A 586 -11.25 -5.08 4.97
N ALA A 587 -10.28 -4.31 4.47
CA ALA A 587 -10.56 -3.30 3.45
C ALA A 587 -10.95 -3.92 2.10
N PHE A 588 -10.23 -4.93 1.62
CA PHE A 588 -10.61 -5.62 0.38
C PHE A 588 -11.90 -6.44 0.51
N ALA A 589 -12.21 -6.97 1.70
CA ALA A 589 -13.50 -7.60 1.96
C ALA A 589 -14.64 -6.57 1.89
N ALA A 590 -14.43 -5.36 2.39
CA ALA A 590 -15.40 -4.28 2.24
C ALA A 590 -15.62 -3.91 0.77
N PHE A 591 -14.57 -3.90 -0.02
CA PHE A 591 -14.65 -3.68 -1.47
C PHE A 591 -15.42 -4.83 -2.17
N THR A 592 -15.11 -6.08 -1.83
CA THR A 592 -15.82 -7.27 -2.32
C THR A 592 -17.30 -7.23 -1.96
N TYR A 593 -17.62 -6.80 -0.74
CA TYR A 593 -19.00 -6.64 -0.26
C TYR A 593 -19.79 -5.61 -1.11
N LEU A 594 -19.17 -4.49 -1.46
CA LEU A 594 -19.81 -3.46 -2.30
C LEU A 594 -20.02 -3.92 -3.74
N SER A 595 -19.10 -4.70 -4.27
CA SER A 595 -19.12 -5.15 -5.67
C SER A 595 -19.92 -6.44 -5.90
N THR A 596 -20.33 -7.14 -4.83
CA THR A 596 -21.04 -8.44 -4.91
C THR A 596 -22.40 -8.37 -4.24
N PRO A 597 -23.49 -8.12 -4.99
CA PRO A 597 -24.82 -8.03 -4.41
C PRO A 597 -25.23 -9.30 -3.66
N GLY A 598 -25.66 -9.12 -2.41
CA GLY A 598 -26.20 -10.22 -1.57
C GLY A 598 -25.16 -11.04 -0.80
N ILE A 599 -23.88 -10.74 -0.92
CA ILE A 599 -22.85 -11.32 -0.05
C ILE A 599 -22.99 -10.76 1.37
N THR A 600 -22.75 -11.56 2.41
CA THR A 600 -22.66 -11.08 3.79
C THR A 600 -21.25 -10.56 4.08
N LYS A 601 -21.08 -9.75 5.12
CA LYS A 601 -19.76 -9.27 5.54
C LYS A 601 -18.81 -10.42 5.89
N ASP A 602 -19.30 -11.44 6.60
CA ASP A 602 -18.54 -12.64 6.96
C ASP A 602 -18.07 -13.43 5.73
N LEU A 603 -18.96 -13.62 4.76
CA LEU A 603 -18.58 -14.28 3.51
C LEU A 603 -17.56 -13.45 2.72
N ALA A 604 -17.65 -12.13 2.79
CA ALA A 604 -16.66 -11.25 2.15
C ALA A 604 -15.29 -11.37 2.82
N ILE A 605 -15.22 -11.38 4.16
CA ILE A 605 -13.97 -11.62 4.91
C ILE A 605 -13.39 -12.99 4.55
N ALA A 606 -14.21 -14.06 4.65
CA ALA A 606 -13.74 -15.40 4.36
C ALA A 606 -13.28 -15.57 2.90
N ALA A 607 -14.00 -14.99 1.94
CA ALA A 607 -13.64 -15.06 0.52
C ALA A 607 -12.35 -14.29 0.22
N THR A 608 -12.13 -13.16 0.87
CA THR A 608 -10.92 -12.34 0.70
C THR A 608 -9.71 -13.00 1.35
N GLY A 609 -9.86 -13.53 2.58
CA GLY A 609 -8.75 -14.14 3.30
C GLY A 609 -8.37 -15.54 2.80
N ASN A 610 -9.22 -16.23 2.04
CA ASN A 610 -8.89 -17.54 1.48
C ASN A 610 -7.98 -17.41 0.26
N GLY A 611 -6.75 -17.94 0.38
CA GLY A 611 -5.71 -17.80 -0.64
C GLY A 611 -5.05 -16.43 -0.63
N TRP A 612 -5.15 -15.69 0.46
CA TRP A 612 -4.48 -14.41 0.63
C TRP A 612 -2.97 -14.60 0.72
N ASP A 613 -2.23 -14.00 -0.20
CA ASP A 613 -0.77 -14.00 -0.23
C ASP A 613 -0.25 -12.79 0.56
N GLY A 614 -0.24 -12.93 1.89
CA GLY A 614 0.02 -11.85 2.82
C GLY A 614 1.49 -11.55 3.06
N ALA A 615 1.74 -10.45 3.76
CA ALA A 615 3.06 -10.09 4.27
C ALA A 615 3.53 -11.05 5.37
N SER A 616 2.59 -11.54 6.20
CA SER A 616 2.85 -12.53 7.25
C SER A 616 2.88 -13.97 6.72
N GLY A 617 2.48 -14.20 5.48
CA GLY A 617 2.41 -15.50 4.83
C GLY A 617 1.05 -15.77 4.20
N ALA A 618 0.86 -17.01 3.71
CA ALA A 618 -0.40 -17.41 3.09
C ALA A 618 -1.51 -17.57 4.14
N ILE A 619 -2.57 -16.81 4.03
CA ILE A 619 -3.73 -16.85 4.93
C ILE A 619 -4.85 -17.66 4.27
N ASN A 620 -5.45 -18.54 5.05
CA ASN A 620 -6.64 -19.32 4.66
C ASN A 620 -7.51 -19.52 5.91
N PHE A 621 -8.64 -18.85 5.97
CA PHE A 621 -9.53 -18.98 7.11
C PHE A 621 -10.24 -20.33 7.13
N MET A 622 -10.21 -21.00 8.28
CA MET A 622 -11.05 -22.14 8.57
C MET A 622 -12.51 -21.68 8.85
N SER A 623 -13.42 -22.62 8.94
CA SER A 623 -14.85 -22.33 9.18
C SER A 623 -15.17 -21.61 10.49
N ASN A 624 -14.25 -21.65 11.45
CA ASN A 624 -14.35 -20.97 12.74
C ASN A 624 -13.57 -19.64 12.80
N GLY A 625 -13.01 -19.17 11.67
CA GLY A 625 -12.24 -17.92 11.59
C GLY A 625 -10.77 -18.03 11.96
N ASP A 626 -10.28 -19.21 12.37
CA ASP A 626 -8.87 -19.48 12.62
C ASP A 626 -8.09 -19.64 11.31
N VAL A 627 -6.76 -19.49 11.38
CA VAL A 627 -5.84 -19.95 10.35
C VAL A 627 -5.17 -21.26 10.80
N PRO A 628 -4.88 -22.19 9.88
CA PRO A 628 -4.07 -23.36 10.20
C PRO A 628 -2.66 -22.93 10.61
N PRO A 629 -1.94 -23.69 11.44
CA PRO A 629 -0.57 -23.37 11.76
C PRO A 629 0.30 -23.47 10.49
N HIS A 630 1.01 -22.40 10.20
CA HIS A 630 1.88 -22.34 9.04
C HIS A 630 3.29 -22.81 9.39
N GLY A 631 3.72 -22.52 10.62
CA GLY A 631 5.03 -22.82 11.18
C GLY A 631 5.30 -21.91 12.38
N PHE A 632 6.35 -22.27 13.11
CA PHE A 632 6.86 -21.46 14.21
C PHE A 632 8.36 -21.27 14.06
N CYS A 633 8.82 -20.03 14.25
CA CYS A 633 10.20 -19.71 14.50
C CYS A 633 10.55 -20.14 15.93
N ILE A 634 11.61 -20.88 16.10
CA ILE A 634 12.22 -21.19 17.38
C ILE A 634 13.50 -20.38 17.43
N GLY A 635 13.40 -19.22 18.06
CA GLY A 635 14.48 -18.25 18.11
C GLY A 635 15.26 -18.34 19.42
N GLU A 636 16.52 -17.94 19.35
CA GLU A 636 17.42 -17.86 20.47
C GLU A 636 17.93 -16.43 20.60
N PHE A 637 17.92 -15.93 21.82
CA PHE A 637 18.51 -14.62 22.14
C PHE A 637 20.03 -14.75 22.27
N SER A 638 20.74 -13.72 21.77
CA SER A 638 22.16 -13.56 22.00
C SER A 638 22.52 -12.11 22.34
N HIS A 639 23.45 -11.93 23.28
CA HIS A 639 23.91 -10.62 23.74
C HIS A 639 25.34 -10.36 23.30
N ASP A 640 25.57 -9.25 22.60
CA ASP A 640 26.92 -8.77 22.27
C ASP A 640 27.42 -7.82 23.37
N ALA A 641 28.30 -8.30 24.22
CA ALA A 641 28.88 -7.52 25.33
C ALA A 641 29.74 -6.33 24.86
N GLY A 642 30.17 -6.29 23.58
CA GLY A 642 30.97 -5.19 23.02
C GLY A 642 30.14 -3.97 22.64
N THR A 643 28.91 -4.19 22.20
CA THR A 643 27.96 -3.17 21.76
C THR A 643 26.78 -2.99 22.73
N ASP A 644 26.64 -3.88 23.71
CA ASP A 644 25.48 -3.99 24.61
C ASP A 644 24.15 -4.15 23.83
N THR A 645 24.19 -4.87 22.72
CA THR A 645 23.03 -5.14 21.88
C THR A 645 22.55 -6.58 22.02
N VAL A 646 21.25 -6.79 21.93
CA VAL A 646 20.61 -8.10 21.91
C VAL A 646 20.09 -8.39 20.51
N SER A 647 20.31 -9.59 20.00
CA SER A 647 19.64 -10.13 18.83
C SER A 647 18.74 -11.30 19.19
N TYR A 648 17.74 -11.54 18.35
CA TYR A 648 16.84 -12.68 18.44
C TYR A 648 16.80 -13.33 17.05
N ASP A 649 17.38 -14.50 16.91
CA ASP A 649 17.55 -15.16 15.63
C ASP A 649 16.77 -16.48 15.59
N CYS A 650 16.00 -16.71 14.53
CA CYS A 650 15.30 -17.98 14.27
C CYS A 650 16.30 -19.06 13.88
N SER A 651 16.93 -19.68 14.85
CA SER A 651 17.95 -20.73 14.66
C SER A 651 17.36 -22.06 14.20
N ARG A 652 16.10 -22.33 14.55
CA ARG A 652 15.32 -23.52 14.20
C ARG A 652 13.92 -23.09 13.77
N ASN A 653 13.27 -23.95 13.00
CA ASN A 653 11.87 -23.77 12.64
C ASN A 653 11.07 -25.04 12.94
N TRP A 654 9.77 -24.89 13.05
CA TRP A 654 8.83 -25.99 13.15
C TRP A 654 7.71 -25.79 12.12
N ASP A 655 7.33 -26.89 11.47
CA ASP A 655 6.10 -26.93 10.68
C ASP A 655 5.32 -28.24 10.92
N PRO A 656 4.00 -28.28 10.61
CA PRO A 656 3.17 -29.46 10.92
C PRO A 656 3.50 -30.69 10.06
N VAL A 657 4.34 -30.59 9.04
CA VAL A 657 4.74 -31.69 8.16
C VAL A 657 6.08 -32.27 8.55
N ASN A 658 7.06 -31.42 8.87
CA ASN A 658 8.45 -31.81 9.09
C ASN A 658 8.82 -31.84 10.59
N GLY A 659 7.99 -31.28 11.48
CA GLY A 659 8.35 -31.06 12.87
C GLY A 659 9.45 -29.99 13.01
N ILE A 660 10.37 -30.15 13.97
CA ILE A 660 11.51 -29.22 14.17
C ILE A 660 12.58 -29.48 13.12
N PHE A 661 13.08 -28.44 12.45
CA PHE A 661 14.14 -28.50 11.44
C PHE A 661 15.04 -27.28 11.42
#